data_f66e7994e80a56c203a43cb01a80b073
#
_entry.id   f66e7994e80a56c203a43cb01a80b073
#
_cell.length_a   1.000
_cell.length_b   1.000
_cell.length_c   1.000
_cell.angle_alpha   90.00
_cell.angle_beta   90.00
_cell.angle_gamma   90.00
#
_symmetry.space_group_name_H-M   'P 1'
#
loop_
_entity.id
_entity.type
_entity.pdbx_description
1 polymer ?
#
loop_
_entity_poly.entity_id
_entity_poly.type
_entity_poly.pdbx_seq_one_letter_code
_entity_poly.pdbx_strand_id
1 'polypeptide(L)'
;MNEKNVRSIPELFGSMVFSQAQMRQRLPERVYDAWQQCLIQGTSLDRSIADEIAAAMKDWAIEKGATHYTHWFQPMTGFTAEKHDSFIAPNVPGTILMELSGKELSQGEADASSFPSGGLRATFEARGYTAWDPTSYAFIKDQTLYIPTIFCSYGGETLDKKTPLLRSMKQLDTQAVRILRLFGNTTVQHVTAQVGPEQEYFLIDKAMYRRREDLILCGRTLFGAKPPKGQELDDHYYGAIKPRVAAFMHELDQELWQVGVLAKTEHNEVAPAQHEIAPVYSDANSACDHNQLTMEFLKKVADRHDLVCLLHEKPFAGVNGSGKHDNWSLATDTGENLLKPGRTPSQNAQFLLFLAAFIKGVDEYQEMLRCCVSYPGNDHRLGGNEAPPAIVSIFLGDELTAILRSIIDGTAYVDITKKKLEIGVDTLPELPQDTTDRNRTSPLAFTGNKFEFRMLGSSQSIASPNVVLNTIMADELKQFADRLEKAESFHQALQELLRDTFRDHQRIIFDGNGYDDDWVQEAKRRGLSNLRDTVDCMPAYIDEKNVALFSRFGILTPEEMHARYEIHLENYCKVTAIEAATLRDMTLRGILPAVTRYTGDLAKGVLRKRQAEMTTSCRVENYLVQQLDTLSGDLLDACQAMSRALEAAPAADAGIDAARYYRDQVASRLEEMRGIIDRMEPLVGADYWPYPTYADILFSV
;
A
#
# COMPACT_ATOMS: atom_id res chain seq x y z
N MET A 1 34.54 -7.67 -21.77
CA MET A 1 34.00 -7.10 -20.54
C MET A 1 34.56 -5.68 -20.44
N ASN A 2 33.80 -4.67 -20.78
CA ASN A 2 34.20 -3.29 -20.50
C ASN A 2 34.13 -3.10 -18.99
N GLU A 3 35.22 -2.66 -18.37
CA GLU A 3 35.23 -2.11 -17.02
C GLU A 3 34.26 -0.90 -17.01
N LYS A 4 32.97 -1.16 -16.77
CA LYS A 4 32.06 -0.09 -16.36
C LYS A 4 32.64 0.44 -15.05
N ASN A 5 33.01 1.72 -15.01
CA ASN A 5 33.32 2.46 -13.80
C ASN A 5 32.21 2.16 -12.76
N VAL A 6 32.47 1.24 -11.85
CA VAL A 6 31.55 0.91 -10.77
C VAL A 6 31.60 2.12 -9.83
N ARG A 7 30.59 3.00 -9.95
CA ARG A 7 30.42 4.11 -9.00
C ARG A 7 30.21 3.50 -7.61
N SER A 8 30.83 4.07 -6.61
CA SER A 8 30.57 3.67 -5.22
C SER A 8 29.11 4.04 -4.86
N ILE A 9 28.48 3.30 -3.93
CA ILE A 9 27.12 3.59 -3.50
C ILE A 9 26.94 5.07 -3.05
N PRO A 10 27.86 5.68 -2.29
CA PRO A 10 27.77 7.10 -1.96
C PRO A 10 27.79 8.06 -3.17
N GLU A 11 28.47 7.71 -4.26
CA GLU A 11 28.48 8.50 -5.50
C GLU A 11 27.22 8.28 -6.36
N LEU A 12 26.62 7.11 -6.22
CA LEU A 12 25.42 6.72 -6.93
C LEU A 12 24.17 7.34 -6.29
N PHE A 13 24.10 7.33 -4.94
CA PHE A 13 22.94 7.75 -4.19
C PHE A 13 22.56 9.21 -4.47
N GLY A 14 21.29 9.41 -4.89
CA GLY A 14 20.76 10.74 -5.22
C GLY A 14 21.40 11.40 -6.44
N SER A 15 22.19 10.66 -7.24
CA SER A 15 22.86 11.22 -8.42
C SER A 15 21.90 11.77 -9.49
N MET A 16 20.66 11.32 -9.46
CA MET A 16 19.55 11.76 -10.33
C MET A 16 18.48 12.56 -9.59
N VAL A 17 18.83 13.16 -8.42
CA VAL A 17 17.93 14.00 -7.63
C VAL A 17 18.44 15.44 -7.60
N PHE A 18 17.56 16.40 -7.86
CA PHE A 18 17.84 17.83 -7.65
C PHE A 18 17.70 18.14 -6.16
N SER A 19 18.65 17.59 -5.39
CA SER A 19 18.67 17.64 -3.93
C SER A 19 19.03 19.02 -3.37
N GLN A 20 18.88 19.17 -2.06
CA GLN A 20 19.34 20.38 -1.34
C GLN A 20 20.82 20.70 -1.64
N ALA A 21 21.69 19.69 -1.76
CA ALA A 21 23.09 19.89 -2.11
C ALA A 21 23.25 20.47 -3.52
N GLN A 22 22.46 19.99 -4.50
CA GLN A 22 22.45 20.53 -5.86
C GLN A 22 21.91 21.96 -5.88
N MET A 23 20.84 22.23 -5.13
CA MET A 23 20.29 23.58 -4.99
C MET A 23 21.31 24.56 -4.40
N ARG A 24 21.97 24.17 -3.31
CA ARG A 24 22.99 25.00 -2.66
C ARG A 24 24.19 25.30 -3.55
N GLN A 25 24.56 24.38 -4.43
CA GLN A 25 25.67 24.55 -5.37
C GLN A 25 25.31 25.45 -6.54
N ARG A 26 24.06 25.49 -6.98
CA ARG A 26 23.63 26.09 -8.26
C ARG A 26 22.81 27.35 -8.11
N LEU A 27 22.17 27.55 -6.96
CA LEU A 27 21.35 28.73 -6.69
C LEU A 27 22.17 29.83 -6.05
N PRO A 28 21.89 31.10 -6.38
CA PRO A 28 22.36 32.21 -5.58
C PRO A 28 21.90 32.06 -4.12
N GLU A 29 22.76 32.46 -3.14
CA GLU A 29 22.50 32.30 -1.71
C GLU A 29 21.13 32.88 -1.30
N ARG A 30 20.75 34.05 -1.79
CA ARG A 30 19.43 34.64 -1.53
C ARG A 30 18.25 33.78 -2.00
N VAL A 31 18.41 33.05 -3.12
CA VAL A 31 17.35 32.20 -3.68
C VAL A 31 17.22 30.92 -2.87
N TYR A 32 18.36 30.34 -2.52
CA TYR A 32 18.43 29.17 -1.65
C TYR A 32 17.83 29.46 -0.28
N ASP A 33 18.19 30.60 0.35
CA ASP A 33 17.64 31.01 1.65
C ASP A 33 16.14 31.29 1.58
N ALA A 34 15.65 31.93 0.51
CA ALA A 34 14.22 32.14 0.30
C ALA A 34 13.46 30.82 0.17
N TRP A 35 14.01 29.83 -0.55
CA TRP A 35 13.43 28.48 -0.65
C TRP A 35 13.40 27.80 0.72
N GLN A 36 14.49 27.85 1.51
CA GLN A 36 14.52 27.30 2.87
C GLN A 36 13.50 27.98 3.79
N GLN A 37 13.38 29.30 3.73
CA GLN A 37 12.40 30.04 4.52
C GLN A 37 10.96 29.65 4.13
N CYS A 38 10.68 29.43 2.85
CA CYS A 38 9.40 28.93 2.39
C CYS A 38 9.06 27.58 3.05
N LEU A 39 10.01 26.65 3.13
CA LEU A 39 9.81 25.34 3.77
C LEU A 39 9.57 25.47 5.28
N ILE A 40 10.36 26.29 5.96
CA ILE A 40 10.28 26.48 7.42
C ILE A 40 8.99 27.21 7.80
N GLN A 41 8.58 28.23 7.06
CA GLN A 41 7.44 29.08 7.39
C GLN A 41 6.12 28.61 6.74
N GLY A 42 6.17 27.65 5.82
CA GLY A 42 4.99 27.18 5.07
C GLY A 42 4.38 28.29 4.20
N THR A 43 5.21 29.17 3.61
CA THR A 43 4.79 30.27 2.72
C THR A 43 5.03 29.91 1.26
N SER A 44 4.30 30.54 0.34
CA SER A 44 4.52 30.36 -1.10
C SER A 44 5.78 31.11 -1.56
N LEU A 45 6.47 30.55 -2.57
CA LEU A 45 7.60 31.21 -3.21
C LEU A 45 7.16 32.36 -4.14
N ASP A 46 7.93 33.43 -4.12
CA ASP A 46 7.78 34.50 -5.11
C ASP A 46 8.13 33.99 -6.52
N ARG A 47 7.46 34.52 -7.54
CA ARG A 47 7.65 34.12 -8.93
C ARG A 47 9.11 34.31 -9.41
N SER A 48 9.77 35.36 -9.01
CA SER A 48 11.16 35.62 -9.41
C SER A 48 12.13 34.58 -8.81
N ILE A 49 11.85 34.10 -7.60
CA ILE A 49 12.59 33.00 -6.97
C ILE A 49 12.32 31.68 -7.73
N ALA A 50 11.07 31.43 -8.11
CA ALA A 50 10.71 30.24 -8.88
C ALA A 50 11.38 30.23 -10.26
N ASP A 51 11.51 31.36 -10.97
CA ASP A 51 12.22 31.47 -12.24
C ASP A 51 13.70 31.08 -12.15
N GLU A 52 14.39 31.51 -11.08
CA GLU A 52 15.80 31.15 -10.86
C GLU A 52 15.98 29.69 -10.48
N ILE A 53 15.06 29.12 -9.69
CA ILE A 53 15.07 27.69 -9.36
C ILE A 53 14.81 26.87 -10.62
N ALA A 54 13.82 27.24 -11.44
CA ALA A 54 13.48 26.56 -12.68
C ALA A 54 14.65 26.53 -13.67
N ALA A 55 15.33 27.66 -13.85
CA ALA A 55 16.52 27.76 -14.70
C ALA A 55 17.64 26.82 -14.22
N ALA A 56 17.97 26.84 -12.92
CA ALA A 56 19.00 25.97 -12.35
C ALA A 56 18.63 24.49 -12.43
N MET A 57 17.38 24.15 -12.19
CA MET A 57 16.85 22.77 -12.27
C MET A 57 16.91 22.26 -13.71
N LYS A 58 16.52 23.08 -14.69
CA LYS A 58 16.60 22.74 -16.12
C LYS A 58 18.05 22.54 -16.57
N ASP A 59 18.96 23.45 -16.20
CA ASP A 59 20.37 23.32 -16.58
C ASP A 59 20.98 22.05 -16.03
N TRP A 60 20.71 21.74 -14.77
CA TRP A 60 21.11 20.48 -14.15
C TRP A 60 20.49 19.27 -14.87
N ALA A 61 19.20 19.33 -15.21
CA ALA A 61 18.51 18.24 -15.89
C ALA A 61 19.11 17.96 -17.27
N ILE A 62 19.42 19.03 -18.06
CA ILE A 62 20.08 18.92 -19.36
C ILE A 62 21.48 18.31 -19.23
N GLU A 63 22.28 18.72 -18.23
CA GLU A 63 23.59 18.13 -17.94
C GLU A 63 23.49 16.61 -17.63
N LYS A 64 22.36 16.16 -17.07
CA LYS A 64 22.06 14.75 -16.80
C LYS A 64 21.43 14.03 -18.00
N GLY A 65 21.24 14.70 -19.14
CA GLY A 65 20.72 14.14 -20.37
C GLY A 65 19.19 14.19 -20.51
N ALA A 66 18.50 14.93 -19.65
CA ALA A 66 17.06 15.11 -19.77
C ALA A 66 16.71 16.03 -20.96
N THR A 67 15.66 15.69 -21.68
CA THR A 67 15.14 16.44 -22.84
C THR A 67 13.73 16.98 -22.61
N HIS A 68 13.05 16.39 -21.61
CA HIS A 68 11.67 16.68 -21.25
C HIS A 68 11.54 16.88 -19.75
N TYR A 69 10.42 17.48 -19.34
CA TYR A 69 9.97 17.52 -17.96
C TYR A 69 8.51 17.09 -17.85
N THR A 70 8.09 16.71 -16.65
CA THR A 70 6.69 16.35 -16.36
C THR A 70 6.32 16.80 -14.96
N HIS A 71 5.07 17.27 -14.82
CA HIS A 71 4.43 17.39 -13.52
C HIS A 71 3.93 16.01 -13.10
N TRP A 72 4.58 15.44 -12.11
CA TRP A 72 4.34 14.08 -11.62
C TRP A 72 3.48 14.12 -10.35
N PHE A 73 2.33 13.44 -10.37
CA PHE A 73 1.39 13.42 -9.26
C PHE A 73 0.71 12.05 -9.08
N GLN A 74 0.08 11.85 -7.93
CA GLN A 74 -0.60 10.62 -7.55
C GLN A 74 -2.12 10.82 -7.58
N PRO A 75 -2.81 10.51 -8.69
CA PRO A 75 -4.27 10.58 -8.76
C PRO A 75 -4.92 9.53 -7.85
N MET A 76 -6.23 9.62 -7.66
CA MET A 76 -6.97 8.71 -6.79
C MET A 76 -7.01 7.26 -7.29
N THR A 77 -6.54 6.97 -8.50
CA THR A 77 -6.47 5.62 -9.10
C THR A 77 -5.39 4.71 -8.51
N GLY A 78 -4.43 5.25 -7.75
CA GLY A 78 -3.28 4.49 -7.23
C GLY A 78 -2.06 4.43 -8.16
N PHE A 79 -2.19 4.88 -9.42
CA PHE A 79 -1.07 5.07 -10.34
C PHE A 79 -0.52 6.49 -10.23
N THR A 80 0.65 6.74 -10.82
CA THR A 80 1.15 8.09 -11.04
C THR A 80 0.70 8.60 -12.40
N ALA A 81 0.49 9.91 -12.51
CA ALA A 81 0.16 10.58 -13.76
C ALA A 81 1.31 11.48 -14.19
N GLU A 82 1.56 11.52 -15.48
CA GLU A 82 2.64 12.28 -16.10
C GLU A 82 2.24 12.71 -17.51
N LYS A 83 2.66 13.92 -17.88
CA LYS A 83 2.54 14.47 -19.23
C LYS A 83 3.89 15.09 -19.59
N HIS A 84 4.61 14.51 -20.54
CA HIS A 84 5.94 14.93 -20.90
C HIS A 84 5.90 16.13 -21.84
N ASP A 85 6.41 17.27 -21.39
CA ASP A 85 6.63 18.45 -22.19
C ASP A 85 8.14 18.61 -22.47
N SER A 86 8.54 18.94 -23.70
CA SER A 86 9.95 19.17 -23.98
C SER A 86 10.38 20.55 -23.49
N PHE A 87 11.67 20.71 -23.19
CA PHE A 87 12.22 22.02 -22.83
C PHE A 87 12.30 23.00 -24.05
N ILE A 88 11.82 22.61 -25.22
CA ILE A 88 11.94 23.41 -26.46
C ILE A 88 11.02 24.62 -26.39
N ALA A 89 11.59 25.80 -26.46
CA ALA A 89 10.88 27.06 -26.67
C ALA A 89 11.24 27.68 -28.02
N PRO A 90 10.29 28.30 -28.76
CA PRO A 90 10.60 28.98 -30.01
C PRO A 90 11.46 30.21 -29.74
N ASN A 91 12.46 30.40 -30.61
CA ASN A 91 13.31 31.60 -30.65
C ASN A 91 13.10 32.33 -31.98
N VAL A 92 14.13 32.78 -32.65
CA VAL A 92 14.04 33.31 -34.00
C VAL A 92 13.75 32.20 -35.01
N PRO A 93 13.17 32.48 -36.19
CA PRO A 93 12.84 31.48 -37.18
C PRO A 93 14.00 30.51 -37.47
N GLY A 94 13.76 29.21 -37.26
CA GLY A 94 14.74 28.14 -37.49
C GLY A 94 15.68 27.83 -36.34
N THR A 95 15.50 28.47 -35.16
CA THR A 95 16.24 28.18 -33.93
C THR A 95 15.31 27.93 -32.73
N ILE A 96 15.83 27.24 -31.74
CA ILE A 96 15.13 26.93 -30.47
C ILE A 96 15.97 27.37 -29.28
N LEU A 97 15.29 27.61 -28.19
CA LEU A 97 15.88 27.70 -26.84
C LEU A 97 15.46 26.49 -26.03
N MET A 98 16.24 26.18 -24.99
CA MET A 98 15.84 25.22 -23.97
C MET A 98 15.43 26.02 -22.74
N GLU A 99 14.16 25.97 -22.38
CA GLU A 99 13.57 26.80 -21.32
C GLU A 99 12.70 25.96 -20.35
N LEU A 100 12.69 26.35 -19.11
CA LEU A 100 11.70 26.02 -18.10
C LEU A 100 11.51 27.29 -17.29
N SER A 101 10.36 27.91 -17.38
CA SER A 101 10.03 29.11 -16.61
C SER A 101 9.58 28.77 -15.19
N GLY A 102 9.68 29.72 -14.28
CA GLY A 102 9.12 29.56 -12.93
C GLY A 102 7.61 29.35 -12.92
N LYS A 103 6.90 29.85 -13.95
CA LYS A 103 5.48 29.53 -14.14
C LYS A 103 5.29 28.05 -14.48
N GLU A 104 6.06 27.51 -15.41
CA GLU A 104 6.00 26.11 -15.82
C GLU A 104 6.47 25.17 -14.71
N LEU A 105 7.45 25.57 -13.87
CA LEU A 105 7.82 24.86 -12.66
C LEU A 105 6.66 24.83 -11.67
N SER A 106 6.09 26.00 -11.36
CA SER A 106 5.17 26.17 -10.23
C SER A 106 3.76 25.66 -10.52
N GLN A 107 3.31 25.73 -11.77
CA GLN A 107 1.94 25.43 -12.17
C GLN A 107 1.88 24.79 -13.54
N GLY A 108 1.01 23.78 -13.66
CA GLY A 108 0.67 23.17 -14.95
C GLY A 108 -0.83 23.04 -15.10
N GLU A 109 -1.27 22.93 -16.36
CA GLU A 109 -2.64 22.63 -16.71
C GLU A 109 -2.70 21.19 -17.22
N ALA A 110 -3.34 20.30 -16.45
CA ALA A 110 -3.58 18.94 -16.84
C ALA A 110 -5.03 18.78 -17.35
N ASP A 111 -5.24 17.82 -18.25
CA ASP A 111 -6.58 17.42 -18.65
C ASP A 111 -7.20 16.53 -17.54
N ALA A 112 -8.22 17.04 -16.87
CA ALA A 112 -8.92 16.33 -15.81
C ALA A 112 -10.11 15.50 -16.34
N SER A 113 -10.43 15.55 -17.64
CA SER A 113 -11.64 14.92 -18.19
C SER A 113 -11.67 13.40 -18.04
N SER A 114 -10.50 12.75 -18.03
CA SER A 114 -10.36 11.28 -17.92
C SER A 114 -10.07 10.78 -16.51
N PHE A 115 -9.84 11.68 -15.52
CA PHE A 115 -9.60 11.25 -14.15
C PHE A 115 -10.90 11.02 -13.40
N PRO A 116 -10.96 10.01 -12.50
CA PRO A 116 -12.09 9.81 -11.60
C PRO A 116 -12.32 11.06 -10.76
N SER A 117 -13.54 11.59 -10.76
CA SER A 117 -13.90 12.79 -10.00
C SER A 117 -15.01 12.58 -8.98
N GLY A 118 -15.73 11.45 -9.03
CA GLY A 118 -16.82 11.15 -8.12
C GLY A 118 -17.87 12.26 -8.03
N GLY A 119 -18.12 12.95 -9.15
CA GLY A 119 -19.08 14.05 -9.22
C GLY A 119 -18.53 15.44 -8.87
N LEU A 120 -17.29 15.58 -8.43
CA LEU A 120 -16.65 16.89 -8.16
C LEU A 120 -16.49 17.76 -9.41
N ARG A 121 -16.49 17.15 -10.58
CA ARG A 121 -16.31 17.81 -11.86
C ARG A 121 -17.57 17.67 -12.71
N ALA A 122 -18.05 18.77 -13.28
CA ALA A 122 -19.11 18.71 -14.29
C ALA A 122 -18.58 18.05 -15.57
N THR A 123 -19.46 17.39 -16.32
CA THR A 123 -19.09 16.61 -17.51
C THR A 123 -18.36 17.44 -18.57
N PHE A 124 -18.67 18.75 -18.67
CA PHE A 124 -18.05 19.67 -19.64
C PHE A 124 -16.72 20.28 -19.16
N GLU A 125 -16.35 20.09 -17.89
CA GLU A 125 -15.10 20.60 -17.34
C GLU A 125 -13.96 19.63 -17.66
N ALA A 126 -12.95 20.10 -18.37
CA ALA A 126 -11.77 19.30 -18.74
C ALA A 126 -10.49 19.79 -18.06
N ARG A 127 -10.49 21.03 -17.55
CA ARG A 127 -9.27 21.63 -17.01
C ARG A 127 -9.01 21.20 -15.57
N GLY A 128 -7.78 20.78 -15.29
CA GLY A 128 -7.25 20.61 -13.96
C GLY A 128 -5.94 21.38 -13.78
N TYR A 129 -5.49 21.54 -12.55
CA TYR A 129 -4.27 22.25 -12.23
C TYR A 129 -3.34 21.37 -11.43
N THR A 130 -2.04 21.43 -11.77
CA THR A 130 -0.96 20.91 -10.96
C THR A 130 -0.21 22.05 -10.30
N ALA A 131 0.28 21.84 -9.07
CA ALA A 131 1.13 22.82 -8.42
C ALA A 131 2.36 22.11 -7.82
N TRP A 132 3.54 22.69 -8.04
CA TRP A 132 4.80 22.15 -7.52
C TRP A 132 4.77 22.04 -6.00
N ASP A 133 5.22 20.89 -5.51
CA ASP A 133 5.50 20.66 -4.10
C ASP A 133 7.00 20.87 -3.81
N PRO A 134 7.41 22.01 -3.24
CA PRO A 134 8.81 22.30 -2.97
C PRO A 134 9.37 21.46 -1.80
N THR A 135 8.55 20.68 -1.10
CA THR A 135 8.96 19.79 0.00
C THR A 135 9.41 18.43 -0.50
N SER A 136 9.21 18.12 -1.78
CA SER A 136 9.66 16.90 -2.46
C SER A 136 10.62 17.24 -3.59
N TYR A 137 11.76 16.53 -3.65
CA TYR A 137 12.81 16.84 -4.63
C TYR A 137 12.43 16.33 -6.03
N ALA A 138 12.69 17.18 -7.04
CA ALA A 138 12.62 16.75 -8.43
C ALA A 138 13.74 15.75 -8.74
N PHE A 139 13.47 14.83 -9.65
CA PHE A 139 14.40 13.76 -10.01
C PHE A 139 14.36 13.47 -11.51
N ILE A 140 15.36 12.76 -12.03
CA ILE A 140 15.42 12.36 -13.43
C ILE A 140 15.25 10.85 -13.55
N LYS A 141 14.33 10.45 -14.41
CA LYS A 141 14.07 9.09 -14.84
C LYS A 141 13.83 9.10 -16.35
N ASP A 142 14.42 8.15 -17.09
CA ASP A 142 14.19 7.99 -18.55
C ASP A 142 14.37 9.28 -19.36
N GLN A 143 15.44 10.04 -19.11
CA GLN A 143 15.75 11.32 -19.76
C GLN A 143 14.66 12.39 -19.61
N THR A 144 13.83 12.29 -18.57
CA THR A 144 12.79 13.25 -18.22
C THR A 144 12.98 13.75 -16.80
N LEU A 145 12.83 15.05 -16.60
CA LEU A 145 12.79 15.68 -15.28
C LEU A 145 11.37 15.51 -14.69
N TYR A 146 11.27 14.84 -13.56
CA TYR A 146 10.02 14.64 -12.83
C TYR A 146 9.92 15.67 -11.70
N ILE A 147 8.90 16.48 -11.74
CA ILE A 147 8.61 17.53 -10.76
C ILE A 147 7.43 17.08 -9.92
N PRO A 148 7.63 16.75 -8.62
CA PRO A 148 6.53 16.34 -7.74
C PRO A 148 5.51 17.46 -7.58
N THR A 149 4.23 17.15 -7.80
CA THR A 149 3.14 18.13 -7.76
C THR A 149 1.91 17.57 -7.05
N ILE A 150 1.04 18.46 -6.63
CA ILE A 150 -0.36 18.17 -6.31
C ILE A 150 -1.22 18.31 -7.55
N PHE A 151 -2.47 17.80 -7.49
CA PHE A 151 -3.44 17.92 -8.58
C PHE A 151 -4.84 18.27 -8.04
N CYS A 152 -5.46 19.26 -8.64
CA CYS A 152 -6.82 19.67 -8.29
C CYS A 152 -7.69 19.94 -9.54
N SER A 153 -9.01 19.94 -9.34
CA SER A 153 -10.01 20.28 -10.34
C SER A 153 -9.97 21.77 -10.71
N TYR A 154 -10.77 22.15 -11.69
CA TYR A 154 -11.00 23.55 -12.04
C TYR A 154 -11.56 24.37 -10.86
N GLY A 155 -12.41 23.77 -10.03
CA GLY A 155 -12.96 24.38 -8.81
C GLY A 155 -11.98 24.45 -7.64
N GLY A 156 -10.86 23.74 -7.70
CA GLY A 156 -9.86 23.67 -6.64
C GLY A 156 -9.99 22.48 -5.70
N GLU A 157 -10.96 21.59 -5.91
CA GLU A 157 -11.11 20.36 -5.15
C GLU A 157 -9.96 19.38 -5.46
N THR A 158 -9.50 18.66 -4.44
CA THR A 158 -8.37 17.74 -4.60
C THR A 158 -8.77 16.48 -5.36
N LEU A 159 -8.03 16.17 -6.42
CA LEU A 159 -8.17 14.96 -7.24
C LEU A 159 -6.97 14.03 -7.10
N ASP A 160 -6.15 14.23 -6.06
CA ASP A 160 -4.94 13.48 -5.77
C ASP A 160 -4.92 12.91 -4.35
N LYS A 161 -3.88 12.16 -4.03
CA LYS A 161 -3.62 11.62 -2.69
C LYS A 161 -2.63 12.46 -1.90
N LYS A 162 -1.81 13.28 -2.56
CA LYS A 162 -0.74 14.06 -1.94
C LYS A 162 -1.27 15.29 -1.19
N THR A 163 -2.25 16.00 -1.75
CA THR A 163 -2.81 17.20 -1.10
C THR A 163 -3.39 16.90 0.29
N PRO A 164 -4.25 15.87 0.48
CA PRO A 164 -4.72 15.50 1.82
C PRO A 164 -3.58 15.08 2.76
N LEU A 165 -2.54 14.42 2.23
CA LEU A 165 -1.37 14.03 3.02
C LEU A 165 -0.64 15.25 3.57
N LEU A 166 -0.30 16.22 2.73
CA LEU A 166 0.37 17.45 3.15
C LEU A 166 -0.46 18.25 4.15
N ARG A 167 -1.80 18.34 3.93
CA ARG A 167 -2.73 18.97 4.87
C ARG A 167 -2.72 18.26 6.22
N SER A 168 -2.75 16.93 6.25
CA SER A 168 -2.74 16.15 7.48
C SER A 168 -1.44 16.27 8.25
N MET A 169 -0.28 16.26 7.55
CA MET A 169 1.03 16.48 8.15
C MET A 169 1.12 17.85 8.84
N LYS A 170 0.61 18.90 8.19
CA LYS A 170 0.58 20.26 8.78
C LYS A 170 -0.26 20.31 10.06
N GLN A 171 -1.41 19.65 10.08
CA GLN A 171 -2.29 19.64 11.27
C GLN A 171 -1.66 18.85 12.40
N LEU A 172 -1.04 17.71 12.10
CA LEU A 172 -0.32 16.91 13.07
C LEU A 172 0.85 17.69 13.68
N ASP A 173 1.68 18.35 12.86
CA ASP A 173 2.77 19.22 13.29
C ASP A 173 2.27 20.28 14.28
N THR A 174 1.24 21.01 13.91
CA THR A 174 0.64 22.06 14.73
C THR A 174 0.25 21.57 16.12
N GLN A 175 -0.43 20.44 16.22
CA GLN A 175 -0.94 19.95 17.50
C GLN A 175 0.16 19.26 18.32
N ALA A 176 1.09 18.55 17.67
CA ALA A 176 2.22 17.92 18.35
C ALA A 176 3.17 18.95 18.96
N VAL A 177 3.51 20.02 18.23
CA VAL A 177 4.32 21.13 18.76
C VAL A 177 3.61 21.81 19.94
N ARG A 178 2.29 22.00 19.86
CA ARG A 178 1.48 22.55 20.95
C ARG A 178 1.59 21.70 22.23
N ILE A 179 1.53 20.38 22.13
CA ILE A 179 1.76 19.46 23.25
C ILE A 179 3.18 19.61 23.79
N LEU A 180 4.20 19.62 22.93
CA LEU A 180 5.59 19.76 23.36
C LEU A 180 5.84 21.06 24.13
N ARG A 181 5.16 22.17 23.75
CA ARG A 181 5.21 23.44 24.51
C ARG A 181 4.68 23.28 25.93
N LEU A 182 3.62 22.48 26.15
CA LEU A 182 3.09 22.20 27.48
C LEU A 182 4.06 21.38 28.36
N PHE A 183 4.91 20.56 27.75
CA PHE A 183 6.02 19.89 28.44
C PHE A 183 7.25 20.80 28.63
N GLY A 184 7.18 22.07 28.24
CA GLY A 184 8.27 23.04 28.38
C GLY A 184 9.34 23.03 27.29
N ASN A 185 9.11 22.22 26.21
CA ASN A 185 10.03 22.21 25.08
C ASN A 185 9.81 23.48 24.22
N THR A 186 10.80 24.38 24.21
CA THR A 186 10.77 25.62 23.43
C THR A 186 11.67 25.60 22.20
N THR A 187 12.46 24.56 22.00
CA THR A 187 13.45 24.45 20.92
C THR A 187 12.86 23.80 19.64
N VAL A 188 12.04 22.77 19.79
CA VAL A 188 11.37 22.10 18.67
C VAL A 188 10.47 23.09 17.93
N GLN A 189 10.60 23.19 16.61
CA GLN A 189 9.74 24.01 15.78
C GLN A 189 8.74 23.14 14.98
N HIS A 190 9.15 21.95 14.60
CA HIS A 190 8.34 21.04 13.78
C HIS A 190 8.35 19.60 14.31
N VAL A 191 7.23 18.91 14.09
CA VAL A 191 7.06 17.48 14.28
C VAL A 191 6.54 16.86 12.99
N THR A 192 7.23 15.83 12.51
CA THR A 192 6.90 15.19 11.24
C THR A 192 6.59 13.71 11.45
N ALA A 193 5.55 13.22 10.78
CA ALA A 193 5.31 11.78 10.67
C ALA A 193 6.44 11.14 9.86
N GLN A 194 7.04 10.10 10.42
CA GLN A 194 8.09 9.29 9.80
C GLN A 194 7.51 7.96 9.37
N VAL A 195 7.78 7.55 8.13
CA VAL A 195 7.16 6.38 7.52
C VAL A 195 8.21 5.53 6.82
N GLY A 196 8.13 4.21 7.04
CA GLY A 196 8.96 3.21 6.36
C GLY A 196 8.07 2.06 5.89
N PRO A 197 7.66 2.04 4.61
CA PRO A 197 6.82 0.97 4.07
C PRO A 197 7.68 -0.25 3.69
N GLU A 198 7.25 -1.45 4.07
CA GLU A 198 7.83 -2.72 3.65
C GLU A 198 7.01 -3.27 2.48
N GLN A 199 7.57 -3.27 1.26
CA GLN A 199 6.85 -3.63 0.04
C GLN A 199 7.03 -5.11 -0.28
N GLU A 200 5.97 -5.89 -0.11
CA GLU A 200 5.93 -7.28 -0.59
C GLU A 200 5.48 -7.35 -2.06
N TYR A 201 5.99 -8.34 -2.79
CA TYR A 201 5.70 -8.55 -4.20
C TYR A 201 6.00 -9.99 -4.64
N PHE A 202 5.39 -10.42 -5.77
CA PHE A 202 5.75 -11.67 -6.42
C PHE A 202 6.56 -11.41 -7.69
N LEU A 203 7.55 -12.28 -7.94
CA LEU A 203 8.29 -12.34 -9.20
C LEU A 203 8.00 -13.65 -9.90
N ILE A 204 7.48 -13.59 -11.12
CA ILE A 204 7.18 -14.76 -11.92
C ILE A 204 7.83 -14.67 -13.30
N ASP A 205 8.01 -15.81 -13.94
CA ASP A 205 8.56 -15.86 -15.29
C ASP A 205 7.64 -15.20 -16.32
N LYS A 206 8.20 -14.35 -17.15
CA LYS A 206 7.45 -13.57 -18.16
C LYS A 206 6.76 -14.44 -19.20
N ALA A 207 7.34 -15.60 -19.55
CA ALA A 207 6.72 -16.53 -20.50
C ALA A 207 5.49 -17.21 -19.89
N MET A 208 5.50 -17.52 -18.59
CA MET A 208 4.32 -18.04 -17.88
C MET A 208 3.22 -16.98 -17.77
N TYR A 209 3.59 -15.75 -17.39
CA TYR A 209 2.67 -14.62 -17.30
C TYR A 209 1.91 -14.38 -18.63
N ARG A 210 2.62 -14.38 -19.75
CA ARG A 210 2.02 -14.12 -21.08
C ARG A 210 0.97 -15.15 -21.50
N ARG A 211 0.91 -16.31 -20.86
CA ARG A 211 -0.05 -17.38 -21.09
C ARG A 211 -1.24 -17.34 -20.15
N ARG A 212 -1.31 -16.35 -19.24
CA ARG A 212 -2.36 -16.19 -18.22
C ARG A 212 -3.04 -14.84 -18.38
N GLU A 213 -4.17 -14.82 -19.08
CA GLU A 213 -4.96 -13.61 -19.33
C GLU A 213 -5.46 -12.97 -18.04
N ASP A 214 -5.79 -13.76 -17.02
CA ASP A 214 -6.18 -13.29 -15.71
C ASP A 214 -5.05 -12.52 -14.98
N LEU A 215 -3.80 -12.98 -15.07
CA LEU A 215 -2.65 -12.22 -14.53
C LEU A 215 -2.43 -10.92 -15.30
N ILE A 216 -2.63 -10.93 -16.62
CA ILE A 216 -2.47 -9.73 -17.47
C ILE A 216 -3.55 -8.69 -17.19
N LEU A 217 -4.80 -9.10 -17.11
CA LEU A 217 -5.96 -8.19 -17.03
C LEU A 217 -6.35 -7.83 -15.59
N CYS A 218 -6.16 -8.77 -14.65
CA CYS A 218 -6.62 -8.62 -13.27
C CYS A 218 -5.47 -8.56 -12.24
N GLY A 219 -4.23 -8.89 -12.62
CA GLY A 219 -3.09 -8.97 -11.71
C GLY A 219 -3.11 -10.16 -10.77
N ARG A 220 -4.14 -11.02 -10.84
CA ARG A 220 -4.30 -12.23 -10.04
C ARG A 220 -4.83 -13.39 -10.86
N THR A 221 -4.56 -14.61 -10.39
CA THR A 221 -5.17 -15.81 -10.97
C THR A 221 -6.63 -15.95 -10.54
N LEU A 222 -7.52 -16.17 -11.49
CA LEU A 222 -8.95 -16.37 -11.23
C LEU A 222 -9.28 -17.86 -10.99
N PHE A 223 -8.35 -18.76 -11.29
CA PHE A 223 -8.39 -20.18 -10.99
C PHE A 223 -6.97 -20.76 -10.90
N GLY A 224 -6.84 -21.93 -10.30
CA GLY A 224 -5.61 -22.71 -10.19
C GLY A 224 -5.70 -23.71 -9.06
N ALA A 225 -5.60 -25.00 -9.40
CA ALA A 225 -5.59 -26.07 -8.43
C ALA A 225 -4.37 -25.98 -7.50
N LYS A 226 -4.55 -26.37 -6.23
CA LYS A 226 -3.44 -26.41 -5.27
C LYS A 226 -2.35 -27.36 -5.79
N PRO A 227 -1.10 -26.89 -5.93
CA PRO A 227 0.02 -27.75 -6.34
C PRO A 227 0.38 -28.75 -5.23
N PRO A 228 1.07 -29.86 -5.56
CA PRO A 228 1.53 -30.83 -4.56
C PRO A 228 2.40 -30.24 -3.46
N LYS A 229 3.16 -29.19 -3.78
CA LYS A 229 3.95 -28.39 -2.85
C LYS A 229 3.57 -26.92 -3.01
N GLY A 230 3.31 -26.24 -1.88
CA GLY A 230 3.16 -24.79 -1.76
C GLY A 230 4.21 -24.21 -0.84
N GLN A 231 3.80 -23.64 0.28
CA GLN A 231 4.67 -23.01 1.30
C GLN A 231 4.83 -23.83 2.57
N GLU A 232 4.41 -25.11 2.58
CA GLU A 232 4.27 -25.94 3.79
C GLU A 232 5.59 -26.18 4.56
N LEU A 233 6.73 -26.00 3.91
CA LEU A 233 8.04 -26.24 4.51
C LEU A 233 8.77 -24.95 4.92
N ASP A 234 8.21 -23.77 4.62
CA ASP A 234 8.82 -22.45 4.82
C ASP A 234 10.24 -22.33 4.21
N ASP A 235 10.56 -23.20 3.26
CA ASP A 235 11.88 -23.34 2.67
C ASP A 235 12.23 -22.24 1.66
N HIS A 236 11.26 -21.43 1.27
CA HIS A 236 11.51 -20.23 0.47
C HIS A 236 12.00 -19.08 1.35
N TYR A 237 11.35 -18.83 2.48
CA TYR A 237 11.72 -17.75 3.42
C TYR A 237 13.16 -17.90 3.93
N TYR A 238 13.55 -19.11 4.33
CA TYR A 238 14.90 -19.43 4.82
C TYR A 238 15.86 -19.88 3.70
N GLY A 239 15.41 -19.87 2.45
CA GLY A 239 16.20 -20.27 1.28
C GLY A 239 17.17 -19.18 0.83
N ALA A 240 18.19 -19.59 0.06
CA ALA A 240 19.05 -18.63 -0.62
C ALA A 240 18.28 -17.91 -1.74
N ILE A 241 18.56 -16.63 -1.92
CA ILE A 241 18.02 -15.86 -3.06
C ILE A 241 18.58 -16.47 -4.35
N LYS A 242 17.69 -16.84 -5.26
CA LYS A 242 18.07 -17.45 -6.54
C LYS A 242 18.87 -16.46 -7.42
N PRO A 243 19.82 -16.90 -8.24
CA PRO A 243 20.70 -16.01 -8.99
C PRO A 243 19.98 -15.00 -9.90
N ARG A 244 18.87 -15.39 -10.56
CA ARG A 244 18.10 -14.51 -11.42
C ARG A 244 17.39 -13.41 -10.59
N VAL A 245 16.86 -13.77 -9.43
CA VAL A 245 16.24 -12.83 -8.48
C VAL A 245 17.30 -11.90 -7.89
N ALA A 246 18.47 -12.42 -7.50
CA ALA A 246 19.57 -11.60 -6.99
C ALA A 246 20.07 -10.58 -8.02
N ALA A 247 20.12 -10.94 -9.30
CA ALA A 247 20.49 -10.01 -10.37
C ALA A 247 19.42 -8.89 -10.54
N PHE A 248 18.14 -9.24 -10.44
CA PHE A 248 17.03 -8.28 -10.44
C PHE A 248 17.11 -7.33 -9.23
N MET A 249 17.27 -7.86 -8.03
CA MET A 249 17.37 -7.07 -6.79
C MET A 249 18.54 -6.09 -6.84
N HIS A 250 19.70 -6.56 -7.30
CA HIS A 250 20.88 -5.70 -7.44
C HIS A 250 20.68 -4.54 -8.43
N GLU A 251 20.01 -4.74 -9.55
CA GLU A 251 19.70 -3.68 -10.51
C GLU A 251 18.63 -2.73 -9.94
N LEU A 252 17.63 -3.29 -9.26
CA LEU A 252 16.59 -2.50 -8.60
C LEU A 252 17.17 -1.54 -7.55
N ASP A 253 18.06 -2.02 -6.69
CA ASP A 253 18.75 -1.19 -5.70
C ASP A 253 19.48 -0.01 -6.35
N GLN A 254 20.21 -0.26 -7.44
CA GLN A 254 20.96 0.79 -8.14
C GLN A 254 20.03 1.87 -8.72
N GLU A 255 18.90 1.47 -9.34
CA GLU A 255 17.91 2.39 -9.89
C GLU A 255 17.26 3.23 -8.78
N LEU A 256 16.89 2.59 -7.67
CA LEU A 256 16.28 3.25 -6.52
C LEU A 256 17.25 4.22 -5.83
N TRP A 257 18.49 3.82 -5.62
CA TRP A 257 19.51 4.70 -5.02
C TRP A 257 19.78 5.93 -5.87
N GLN A 258 19.78 5.82 -7.20
CA GLN A 258 19.99 6.98 -8.10
C GLN A 258 18.92 8.05 -7.88
N VAL A 259 17.67 7.67 -7.65
CA VAL A 259 16.54 8.58 -7.41
C VAL A 259 16.33 8.89 -5.93
N GLY A 260 17.28 8.53 -5.06
CA GLY A 260 17.30 8.91 -3.65
C GLY A 260 16.47 8.02 -2.72
N VAL A 261 15.93 6.91 -3.18
CA VAL A 261 15.23 5.94 -2.34
C VAL A 261 16.26 5.16 -1.51
N LEU A 262 16.11 5.16 -0.20
CA LEU A 262 16.99 4.45 0.74
C LEU A 262 16.63 2.96 0.84
N ALA A 263 16.58 2.25 -0.31
CA ALA A 263 16.40 0.81 -0.32
C ALA A 263 17.54 0.13 0.46
N LYS A 264 17.20 -0.73 1.42
CA LYS A 264 18.18 -1.28 2.36
C LYS A 264 18.11 -2.79 2.53
N THR A 265 16.92 -3.34 2.60
CA THR A 265 16.72 -4.76 2.91
C THR A 265 15.89 -5.40 1.81
N GLU A 266 16.36 -6.53 1.32
CA GLU A 266 15.65 -7.38 0.38
C GLU A 266 15.79 -8.84 0.82
N HIS A 267 14.68 -9.58 0.81
CA HIS A 267 14.69 -11.00 1.18
C HIS A 267 13.53 -11.76 0.52
N ASN A 268 13.59 -13.09 0.64
CA ASN A 268 12.49 -13.96 0.27
C ASN A 268 11.39 -13.91 1.32
N GLU A 269 10.13 -13.96 0.88
CA GLU A 269 8.96 -14.13 1.72
C GLU A 269 8.50 -15.59 1.79
N VAL A 270 7.44 -15.87 2.59
CA VAL A 270 7.01 -17.24 2.89
C VAL A 270 6.45 -17.95 1.66
N ALA A 271 5.65 -17.28 0.83
CA ALA A 271 5.12 -17.90 -0.37
C ALA A 271 6.22 -18.10 -1.44
N PRO A 272 6.19 -19.21 -2.20
CA PRO A 272 7.09 -19.39 -3.35
C PRO A 272 6.97 -18.21 -4.31
N ALA A 273 8.09 -17.73 -4.83
CA ALA A 273 8.21 -16.58 -5.73
C ALA A 273 7.82 -15.21 -5.11
N GLN A 274 7.63 -15.14 -3.80
CA GLN A 274 7.35 -13.90 -3.07
C GLN A 274 8.63 -13.33 -2.45
N HIS A 275 8.74 -11.99 -2.49
CA HIS A 275 9.89 -11.24 -1.98
C HIS A 275 9.42 -9.96 -1.32
N GLU A 276 10.31 -9.33 -0.55
CA GLU A 276 10.08 -8.04 0.08
C GLU A 276 11.26 -7.10 -0.13
N ILE A 277 10.98 -5.80 -0.28
CA ILE A 277 11.94 -4.72 -0.20
C ILE A 277 11.51 -3.72 0.87
N ALA A 278 12.43 -3.39 1.79
CA ALA A 278 12.20 -2.45 2.88
C ALA A 278 13.21 -1.29 2.81
N PRO A 279 12.75 -0.05 2.59
CA PRO A 279 13.58 1.14 2.66
C PRO A 279 13.79 1.59 4.11
N VAL A 280 14.80 2.43 4.32
CA VAL A 280 14.89 3.23 5.55
C VAL A 280 13.77 4.26 5.55
N TYR A 281 13.18 4.51 6.72
CA TYR A 281 12.10 5.47 6.87
C TYR A 281 12.52 6.91 6.49
N SER A 282 11.56 7.68 6.03
CA SER A 282 11.67 9.12 5.77
C SER A 282 10.39 9.85 6.22
N ASP A 283 10.31 11.16 6.04
CA ASP A 283 9.05 11.86 6.24
C ASP A 283 7.94 11.29 5.34
N ALA A 284 6.71 11.39 5.80
CA ALA A 284 5.58 10.72 5.14
C ALA A 284 5.37 11.16 3.68
N ASN A 285 5.68 12.42 3.33
CA ASN A 285 5.57 12.90 1.95
C ASN A 285 6.61 12.25 1.05
N SER A 286 7.89 12.31 1.43
CA SER A 286 8.98 11.64 0.70
C SER A 286 8.77 10.13 0.62
N ALA A 287 8.34 9.49 1.72
CA ALA A 287 8.06 8.06 1.74
C ALA A 287 6.96 7.65 0.75
N CYS A 288 5.89 8.46 0.61
CA CYS A 288 4.83 8.22 -0.37
C CYS A 288 5.36 8.32 -1.80
N ASP A 289 6.11 9.34 -2.13
CA ASP A 289 6.70 9.50 -3.48
C ASP A 289 7.68 8.35 -3.77
N HIS A 290 8.56 8.02 -2.83
CA HIS A 290 9.52 6.92 -2.95
C HIS A 290 8.85 5.56 -3.11
N ASN A 291 7.72 5.30 -2.42
CA ASN A 291 6.99 4.05 -2.58
C ASN A 291 6.34 3.93 -3.97
N GLN A 292 5.81 5.03 -4.53
CA GLN A 292 5.30 5.03 -5.90
C GLN A 292 6.41 4.73 -6.91
N LEU A 293 7.60 5.33 -6.75
CA LEU A 293 8.76 5.02 -7.57
C LEU A 293 9.20 3.57 -7.42
N THR A 294 9.24 3.06 -6.18
CA THR A 294 9.59 1.66 -5.91
C THR A 294 8.65 0.70 -6.64
N MET A 295 7.34 0.93 -6.60
CA MET A 295 6.37 0.10 -7.31
C MET A 295 6.55 0.15 -8.85
N GLU A 296 6.93 1.31 -9.38
CA GLU A 296 7.21 1.45 -10.81
C GLU A 296 8.50 0.74 -11.20
N PHE A 297 9.59 0.96 -10.46
CA PHE A 297 10.89 0.32 -10.73
C PHE A 297 10.84 -1.19 -10.56
N LEU A 298 10.12 -1.72 -9.59
CA LEU A 298 9.88 -3.16 -9.44
C LEU A 298 9.37 -3.79 -10.74
N LYS A 299 8.36 -3.18 -11.37
CA LYS A 299 7.80 -3.66 -12.64
C LYS A 299 8.78 -3.50 -13.81
N LYS A 300 9.43 -2.35 -13.89
CA LYS A 300 10.33 -1.99 -14.99
C LYS A 300 11.62 -2.81 -14.99
N VAL A 301 12.22 -3.00 -13.83
CA VAL A 301 13.43 -3.82 -13.69
C VAL A 301 13.11 -5.30 -13.91
N ALA A 302 11.97 -5.79 -13.39
CA ALA A 302 11.53 -7.16 -13.64
C ALA A 302 11.43 -7.47 -15.15
N ASP A 303 10.86 -6.53 -15.93
CA ASP A 303 10.72 -6.69 -17.38
C ASP A 303 12.08 -6.89 -18.09
N ARG A 304 13.14 -6.20 -17.63
CA ARG A 304 14.50 -6.35 -18.17
C ARG A 304 15.16 -7.70 -17.84
N HIS A 305 14.68 -8.38 -16.79
CA HIS A 305 15.16 -9.70 -16.38
C HIS A 305 14.28 -10.86 -16.87
N ASP A 306 13.41 -10.62 -17.85
CA ASP A 306 12.40 -11.59 -18.31
C ASP A 306 11.50 -12.11 -17.18
N LEU A 307 11.27 -11.25 -16.16
CA LEU A 307 10.38 -11.46 -15.03
C LEU A 307 9.19 -10.52 -15.14
N VAL A 308 8.15 -10.80 -14.35
CA VAL A 308 7.04 -9.87 -14.10
C VAL A 308 6.85 -9.74 -12.61
N CYS A 309 6.82 -8.48 -12.13
CA CYS A 309 6.49 -8.17 -10.75
C CYS A 309 4.97 -8.00 -10.60
N LEU A 310 4.38 -8.83 -9.73
CA LEU A 310 2.96 -8.72 -9.37
C LEU A 310 2.85 -8.00 -8.03
N LEU A 311 2.15 -6.87 -8.06
CA LEU A 311 1.84 -6.05 -6.89
C LEU A 311 0.39 -6.22 -6.41
N HIS A 312 -0.30 -7.28 -6.82
CA HIS A 312 -1.63 -7.60 -6.34
C HIS A 312 -1.56 -8.20 -4.93
N GLU A 313 -2.57 -7.94 -4.11
CA GLU A 313 -2.64 -8.39 -2.71
C GLU A 313 -2.75 -9.90 -2.56
N LYS A 314 -3.39 -10.59 -3.53
CA LYS A 314 -3.58 -12.05 -3.53
C LYS A 314 -3.48 -12.60 -4.95
N PRO A 315 -2.26 -12.65 -5.55
CA PRO A 315 -2.11 -13.15 -6.92
C PRO A 315 -2.42 -14.63 -7.04
N PHE A 316 -2.19 -15.41 -5.97
CA PHE A 316 -2.38 -16.85 -5.92
C PHE A 316 -3.16 -17.25 -4.67
N ALA A 317 -4.21 -18.05 -4.85
CA ALA A 317 -4.96 -18.59 -3.72
C ALA A 317 -4.18 -19.70 -3.01
N GLY A 318 -4.41 -19.88 -1.71
CA GLY A 318 -3.82 -20.96 -0.92
C GLY A 318 -2.38 -20.74 -0.46
N VAL A 319 -1.75 -19.61 -0.81
CA VAL A 319 -0.44 -19.16 -0.30
C VAL A 319 -0.56 -17.74 0.27
N ASN A 320 0.47 -17.23 0.94
CA ASN A 320 0.47 -15.86 1.46
C ASN A 320 0.15 -14.84 0.37
N GLY A 321 -0.55 -13.78 0.74
CA GLY A 321 -0.72 -12.59 -0.08
C GLY A 321 0.38 -11.57 0.18
N SER A 322 0.38 -10.47 -0.59
CA SER A 322 1.35 -9.39 -0.46
C SER A 322 0.69 -8.11 0.09
N GLY A 323 1.33 -7.52 1.07
CA GLY A 323 0.95 -6.26 1.69
C GLY A 323 2.05 -5.22 1.64
N LYS A 324 1.82 -4.16 2.42
CA LYS A 324 2.83 -3.19 2.84
C LYS A 324 2.67 -3.01 4.33
N HIS A 325 3.72 -3.30 5.09
CA HIS A 325 3.70 -2.91 6.50
C HIS A 325 4.14 -1.45 6.60
N ASP A 326 3.19 -0.59 6.95
CA ASP A 326 3.42 0.85 7.05
C ASP A 326 3.92 1.20 8.44
N ASN A 327 5.23 1.32 8.60
CA ASN A 327 5.86 1.66 9.88
C ASN A 327 5.75 3.16 10.12
N TRP A 328 4.84 3.57 11.01
CA TRP A 328 4.53 4.96 11.30
C TRP A 328 5.06 5.40 12.66
N SER A 329 5.69 6.57 12.73
CA SER A 329 6.19 7.19 13.95
C SER A 329 6.16 8.71 13.86
N LEU A 330 6.58 9.39 14.94
CA LEU A 330 6.70 10.85 15.02
C LEU A 330 8.12 11.25 15.40
N ALA A 331 8.69 12.20 14.68
CA ALA A 331 9.98 12.78 15.04
C ALA A 331 9.96 14.31 15.03
N THR A 332 10.72 14.90 15.94
CA THR A 332 10.94 16.34 15.99
C THR A 332 12.03 16.75 14.98
N ASP A 333 12.08 18.02 14.62
CA ASP A 333 13.15 18.63 13.82
C ASP A 333 14.53 18.57 14.52
N THR A 334 14.55 18.28 15.83
CA THR A 334 15.78 18.05 16.61
C THR A 334 16.21 16.58 16.64
N GLY A 335 15.45 15.67 15.98
CA GLY A 335 15.75 14.25 15.85
C GLY A 335 15.25 13.37 17.00
N GLU A 336 14.41 13.87 17.91
CA GLU A 336 13.76 13.07 18.95
C GLU A 336 12.56 12.32 18.37
N ASN A 337 12.50 11.00 18.60
CA ASN A 337 11.34 10.19 18.29
C ASN A 337 10.36 10.19 19.48
N LEU A 338 9.14 10.70 19.26
CA LEU A 338 8.12 10.90 20.30
C LEU A 338 7.41 9.62 20.76
N LEU A 339 7.53 8.54 19.99
CA LEU A 339 7.03 7.20 20.33
C LEU A 339 8.13 6.31 20.93
N LYS A 340 9.30 6.86 21.26
CA LYS A 340 10.36 6.11 21.93
C LYS A 340 10.13 6.07 23.44
N PRO A 341 9.88 4.87 24.04
CA PRO A 341 9.57 4.75 25.46
C PRO A 341 10.70 5.23 26.39
N GLY A 342 11.95 5.13 25.93
CA GLY A 342 13.13 5.39 26.75
C GLY A 342 13.48 4.20 27.66
N ARG A 343 14.33 4.46 28.67
CA ARG A 343 14.78 3.41 29.61
C ARG A 343 13.75 3.08 30.69
N THR A 344 12.89 4.03 31.02
CA THR A 344 11.83 3.91 32.04
C THR A 344 10.49 4.35 31.45
N PRO A 345 9.83 3.51 30.64
CA PRO A 345 8.59 3.87 29.92
C PRO A 345 7.49 4.38 30.86
N SER A 346 7.35 3.80 32.04
CA SER A 346 6.35 4.17 33.06
C SER A 346 6.52 5.57 33.63
N GLN A 347 7.70 6.18 33.50
CA GLN A 347 8.01 7.53 33.96
C GLN A 347 8.09 8.56 32.81
N ASN A 348 8.04 8.12 31.56
CA ASN A 348 8.08 8.99 30.39
C ASN A 348 6.67 9.51 30.06
N ALA A 349 6.26 10.56 30.77
CA ALA A 349 4.92 11.12 30.65
C ALA A 349 4.63 11.68 29.24
N GLN A 350 5.64 12.22 28.53
CA GLN A 350 5.50 12.67 27.16
C GLN A 350 5.18 11.50 26.22
N PHE A 351 5.98 10.42 26.27
CA PHE A 351 5.72 9.21 25.51
C PHE A 351 4.32 8.64 25.82
N LEU A 352 3.94 8.54 27.10
CA LEU A 352 2.63 8.01 27.51
C LEU A 352 1.48 8.88 26.98
N LEU A 353 1.65 10.19 26.84
CA LEU A 353 0.64 11.07 26.24
C LEU A 353 0.46 10.79 24.75
N PHE A 354 1.55 10.67 23.97
CA PHE A 354 1.48 10.33 22.56
C PHE A 354 0.91 8.91 22.34
N LEU A 355 1.28 7.96 23.18
CA LEU A 355 0.72 6.60 23.19
C LEU A 355 -0.79 6.63 23.48
N ALA A 356 -1.23 7.39 24.47
CA ALA A 356 -2.65 7.53 24.81
C ALA A 356 -3.45 8.16 23.65
N ALA A 357 -2.89 9.20 23.00
CA ALA A 357 -3.52 9.81 21.83
C ALA A 357 -3.66 8.80 20.68
N PHE A 358 -2.65 7.99 20.43
CA PHE A 358 -2.71 6.95 19.40
C PHE A 358 -3.78 5.89 19.71
N ILE A 359 -3.80 5.36 20.93
CA ILE A 359 -4.78 4.34 21.36
C ILE A 359 -6.20 4.89 21.23
N LYS A 360 -6.45 6.12 21.73
CA LYS A 360 -7.76 6.76 21.64
C LYS A 360 -8.18 6.99 20.19
N GLY A 361 -7.30 7.55 19.36
CA GLY A 361 -7.59 7.83 17.96
C GLY A 361 -7.89 6.57 17.16
N VAL A 362 -7.15 5.49 17.37
CA VAL A 362 -7.40 4.19 16.72
C VAL A 362 -8.74 3.60 17.19
N ASP A 363 -9.06 3.67 18.49
CA ASP A 363 -10.32 3.15 19.01
C ASP A 363 -11.53 3.93 18.49
N GLU A 364 -11.44 5.25 18.48
CA GLU A 364 -12.54 6.09 18.02
C GLU A 364 -12.77 6.04 16.51
N TYR A 365 -11.70 5.88 15.71
CA TYR A 365 -11.76 5.94 14.25
C TYR A 365 -11.35 4.61 13.57
N GLN A 366 -11.52 3.48 14.27
CA GLN A 366 -11.16 2.14 13.76
C GLN A 366 -11.78 1.83 12.40
N GLU A 367 -13.03 2.27 12.17
CA GLU A 367 -13.75 2.06 10.92
C GLU A 367 -13.13 2.84 9.77
N MET A 368 -12.70 4.09 10.02
CA MET A 368 -12.01 4.89 9.01
C MET A 368 -10.63 4.32 8.67
N LEU A 369 -9.90 3.79 9.66
CA LEU A 369 -8.65 3.06 9.43
C LEU A 369 -8.87 1.80 8.59
N ARG A 370 -9.97 1.07 8.81
CA ARG A 370 -10.32 -0.07 7.96
C ARG A 370 -10.71 0.38 6.54
N CYS A 371 -11.45 1.48 6.40
CA CYS A 371 -11.84 2.03 5.11
C CYS A 371 -10.64 2.46 4.26
N CYS A 372 -9.62 3.09 4.85
CA CYS A 372 -8.48 3.63 4.11
C CYS A 372 -7.62 2.57 3.41
N VAL A 373 -7.78 1.29 3.75
CA VAL A 373 -7.12 0.14 3.13
C VAL A 373 -8.08 -0.76 2.34
N SER A 374 -9.31 -0.30 2.13
CA SER A 374 -10.34 -1.05 1.40
C SER A 374 -10.06 -1.02 -0.10
N TYR A 375 -9.96 -2.21 -0.68
CA TYR A 375 -9.73 -2.44 -2.10
C TYR A 375 -10.11 -3.89 -2.44
N PRO A 376 -10.69 -4.20 -3.62
CA PRO A 376 -11.10 -5.55 -3.96
C PRO A 376 -10.01 -6.60 -3.79
N GLY A 377 -8.78 -6.28 -4.21
CA GLY A 377 -7.62 -7.17 -4.04
C GLY A 377 -7.31 -7.47 -2.56
N ASN A 378 -7.43 -6.46 -1.70
CA ASN A 378 -7.16 -6.60 -0.28
C ASN A 378 -8.25 -7.37 0.48
N ASP A 379 -9.48 -7.38 -0.02
CA ASP A 379 -10.56 -8.22 0.51
C ASP A 379 -10.24 -9.73 0.38
N HIS A 380 -9.45 -10.12 -0.62
CA HIS A 380 -8.95 -11.49 -0.79
C HIS A 380 -7.78 -11.84 0.13
N ARG A 381 -7.06 -10.83 0.67
CA ARG A 381 -5.85 -11.02 1.48
C ARG A 381 -6.14 -11.06 2.97
N LEU A 382 -6.98 -10.15 3.49
CA LEU A 382 -7.18 -9.98 4.93
C LEU A 382 -7.80 -11.22 5.60
N GLY A 383 -7.33 -11.53 6.81
CA GLY A 383 -7.89 -12.56 7.67
C GLY A 383 -7.21 -13.92 7.65
N GLY A 384 -6.01 -14.03 7.08
CA GLY A 384 -5.23 -15.27 7.10
C GLY A 384 -3.89 -15.17 6.39
N ASN A 385 -3.03 -16.19 6.51
CA ASN A 385 -1.74 -16.24 5.83
C ASN A 385 -0.89 -14.96 6.07
N GLU A 386 -0.66 -14.62 7.34
CA GLU A 386 0.10 -13.45 7.81
C GLU A 386 -0.56 -12.08 7.59
N ALA A 387 -1.71 -12.01 6.91
CA ALA A 387 -2.50 -10.79 6.83
C ALA A 387 -3.44 -10.64 8.04
N PRO A 388 -3.52 -9.45 8.67
CA PRO A 388 -4.36 -9.26 9.84
C PRO A 388 -5.86 -9.42 9.51
N PRO A 389 -6.71 -9.72 10.52
CA PRO A 389 -8.14 -9.75 10.33
C PRO A 389 -8.71 -8.34 10.06
N ALA A 390 -9.95 -8.28 9.59
CA ALA A 390 -10.65 -7.03 9.32
C ALA A 390 -10.98 -6.20 10.58
N ILE A 391 -10.83 -6.79 11.77
CA ILE A 391 -11.05 -6.12 13.06
C ILE A 391 -9.79 -5.33 13.42
N VAL A 392 -9.89 -4.01 13.50
CA VAL A 392 -8.77 -3.17 13.93
C VAL A 392 -8.52 -3.35 15.42
N SER A 393 -7.27 -3.64 15.80
CA SER A 393 -6.81 -3.74 17.19
C SER A 393 -5.34 -3.35 17.29
N ILE A 394 -4.87 -3.05 18.50
CA ILE A 394 -3.49 -2.65 18.78
C ILE A 394 -2.83 -3.72 19.65
N PHE A 395 -1.65 -4.19 19.23
CA PHE A 395 -0.73 -4.97 20.03
C PHE A 395 0.29 -4.06 20.69
N LEU A 396 0.43 -4.13 22.02
CA LEU A 396 1.40 -3.34 22.78
C LEU A 396 2.51 -4.18 23.41
N GLY A 397 2.24 -5.45 23.66
CA GLY A 397 3.11 -6.36 24.40
C GLY A 397 2.99 -6.20 25.92
N ASP A 398 3.66 -7.13 26.64
CA ASP A 398 3.45 -7.32 28.08
C ASP A 398 3.84 -6.10 28.92
N GLU A 399 4.99 -5.45 28.61
CA GLU A 399 5.52 -4.33 29.38
C GLU A 399 4.57 -3.11 29.33
N LEU A 400 4.20 -2.65 28.13
CA LEU A 400 3.31 -1.50 27.99
C LEU A 400 1.90 -1.81 28.52
N THR A 401 1.38 -3.00 28.25
CA THR A 401 0.07 -3.42 28.77
C THR A 401 0.06 -3.42 30.32
N ALA A 402 1.13 -3.87 30.98
CA ALA A 402 1.25 -3.82 32.44
C ALA A 402 1.37 -2.36 32.95
N ILE A 403 2.10 -1.49 32.25
CA ILE A 403 2.19 -0.06 32.59
C ILE A 403 0.81 0.60 32.50
N LEU A 404 0.07 0.36 31.43
CA LEU A 404 -1.28 0.91 31.25
C LEU A 404 -2.21 0.47 32.37
N ARG A 405 -2.20 -0.82 32.74
CA ARG A 405 -2.99 -1.35 33.86
C ARG A 405 -2.63 -0.66 35.18
N SER A 406 -1.34 -0.47 35.45
CA SER A 406 -0.89 0.22 36.67
C SER A 406 -1.39 1.67 36.76
N ILE A 407 -1.44 2.38 35.61
CA ILE A 407 -1.98 3.74 35.53
C ILE A 407 -3.50 3.75 35.75
N ILE A 408 -4.24 2.81 35.15
CA ILE A 408 -5.69 2.67 35.30
C ILE A 408 -6.05 2.39 36.78
N ASP A 409 -5.35 1.44 37.39
CA ASP A 409 -5.61 0.98 38.78
C ASP A 409 -5.04 1.93 39.83
N GLY A 410 -4.19 2.89 39.43
CA GLY A 410 -3.51 3.78 40.38
C GLY A 410 -2.48 3.07 41.26
N THR A 411 -1.91 1.99 40.78
CA THR A 411 -0.90 1.17 41.46
C THR A 411 0.49 1.47 40.97
N ALA A 412 1.51 1.17 41.79
CA ALA A 412 2.89 1.29 41.33
C ALA A 412 3.21 0.20 40.29
N TYR A 413 3.82 0.60 39.17
CA TYR A 413 4.35 -0.35 38.20
C TYR A 413 5.55 -1.09 38.78
N VAL A 414 5.56 -2.40 38.66
CA VAL A 414 6.72 -3.24 39.03
C VAL A 414 7.42 -3.65 37.74
N ASP A 415 8.68 -3.25 37.61
CA ASP A 415 9.48 -3.54 36.42
C ASP A 415 9.50 -5.04 36.09
N ILE A 416 9.14 -5.36 34.86
CA ILE A 416 9.33 -6.71 34.30
C ILE A 416 10.84 -6.86 34.03
N THR A 417 11.50 -7.71 34.80
CA THR A 417 12.95 -7.94 34.66
C THR A 417 13.25 -8.45 33.25
N LYS A 418 14.00 -7.68 32.46
CA LYS A 418 14.48 -8.11 31.14
C LYS A 418 15.35 -9.34 31.34
N LYS A 419 14.90 -10.48 30.82
CA LYS A 419 15.66 -11.72 30.83
C LYS A 419 16.78 -11.62 29.77
N LYS A 420 17.95 -12.10 30.11
CA LYS A 420 18.99 -12.36 29.12
C LYS A 420 18.78 -13.76 28.56
N LEU A 421 18.93 -13.91 27.25
CA LEU A 421 18.93 -15.22 26.60
C LEU A 421 20.31 -15.83 26.77
N GLU A 422 20.40 -16.87 27.62
CA GLU A 422 21.60 -17.71 27.75
C GLU A 422 21.54 -18.80 26.67
N ILE A 423 22.31 -18.63 25.60
CA ILE A 423 22.34 -19.60 24.49
C ILE A 423 23.24 -20.80 24.83
N GLY A 424 24.00 -20.73 25.91
CA GLY A 424 24.88 -21.82 26.37
C GLY A 424 26.13 -22.04 25.51
N VAL A 425 26.55 -21.03 24.76
CA VAL A 425 27.79 -21.05 23.95
C VAL A 425 28.63 -19.85 24.34
N ASP A 426 29.78 -20.10 24.98
CA ASP A 426 30.65 -19.08 25.59
C ASP A 426 31.20 -18.05 24.61
N THR A 427 31.23 -18.34 23.32
CA THR A 427 31.75 -17.45 22.26
C THR A 427 30.68 -16.52 21.66
N LEU A 428 29.41 -16.71 22.01
CA LEU A 428 28.32 -15.86 21.54
C LEU A 428 28.06 -14.70 22.50
N PRO A 429 27.75 -13.50 21.96
CA PRO A 429 27.37 -12.38 22.81
C PRO A 429 26.06 -12.71 23.55
N GLU A 430 25.93 -12.21 24.80
CA GLU A 430 24.65 -12.22 25.51
C GLU A 430 23.60 -11.43 24.72
N LEU A 431 22.47 -12.06 24.42
CA LEU A 431 21.35 -11.40 23.73
C LEU A 431 20.34 -10.92 24.78
N PRO A 432 20.06 -9.60 24.86
CA PRO A 432 18.94 -9.13 25.66
C PRO A 432 17.65 -9.67 25.03
N GLN A 433 16.82 -10.32 25.84
CA GLN A 433 15.48 -10.67 25.39
C GLN A 433 14.65 -9.39 25.29
N ASP A 434 14.06 -9.15 24.12
CA ASP A 434 13.09 -8.07 23.97
C ASP A 434 11.85 -8.38 24.81
N THR A 435 11.25 -7.37 25.43
CA THR A 435 10.05 -7.55 26.28
C THR A 435 8.77 -7.71 25.45
N THR A 436 8.86 -7.50 24.14
CA THR A 436 7.74 -7.64 23.19
C THR A 436 8.16 -8.52 22.03
N ASP A 437 7.35 -9.56 21.75
CA ASP A 437 7.42 -10.27 20.49
C ASP A 437 6.51 -9.57 19.46
N ARG A 438 6.78 -9.74 18.16
CA ARG A 438 5.91 -9.23 17.09
C ARG A 438 4.67 -10.10 17.00
N ASN A 439 3.49 -9.52 17.18
CA ASN A 439 2.24 -10.23 16.93
C ASN A 439 1.88 -10.12 15.44
N ARG A 440 2.17 -11.17 14.68
CA ARG A 440 1.92 -11.24 13.23
C ARG A 440 0.45 -11.11 12.84
N THR A 441 -0.47 -11.34 13.78
CA THR A 441 -1.91 -11.28 13.54
C THR A 441 -2.53 -9.94 13.88
N SER A 442 -1.77 -9.01 14.47
CA SER A 442 -2.29 -7.70 14.87
C SER A 442 -2.30 -6.72 13.68
N PRO A 443 -3.42 -6.00 13.46
CA PRO A 443 -3.49 -4.92 12.47
C PRO A 443 -2.54 -3.76 12.73
N LEU A 444 -2.33 -3.42 14.00
CA LEU A 444 -1.42 -2.39 14.47
C LEU A 444 -0.56 -2.96 15.59
N ALA A 445 0.75 -3.02 15.39
CA ALA A 445 1.69 -3.53 16.39
C ALA A 445 2.69 -2.44 16.79
N PHE A 446 2.85 -2.22 18.10
CA PHE A 446 3.92 -1.36 18.62
C PHE A 446 5.25 -2.13 18.59
N THR A 447 6.24 -1.60 17.88
CA THR A 447 7.54 -2.25 17.67
C THR A 447 8.70 -1.39 18.20
N GLY A 448 8.60 -0.96 19.44
CA GLY A 448 9.66 -0.29 20.21
C GLY A 448 9.69 1.23 20.10
N ASN A 449 9.43 1.83 18.94
CA ASN A 449 9.39 3.29 18.76
C ASN A 449 8.50 3.74 17.59
N LYS A 450 7.64 2.84 17.12
CA LYS A 450 6.75 3.03 15.96
C LYS A 450 5.58 2.07 16.06
N PHE A 451 4.53 2.37 15.31
CA PHE A 451 3.43 1.45 15.05
C PHE A 451 3.56 0.90 13.62
N GLU A 452 3.48 -0.40 13.50
CA GLU A 452 3.45 -1.10 12.22
C GLU A 452 1.99 -1.36 11.84
N PHE A 453 1.49 -0.67 10.81
CA PHE A 453 0.16 -0.87 10.28
C PHE A 453 0.19 -1.90 9.15
N ARG A 454 -0.35 -3.09 9.39
CA ARG A 454 -0.17 -4.30 8.58
C ARG A 454 -1.29 -4.57 7.58
N MET A 455 -2.36 -3.78 7.59
CA MET A 455 -3.56 -4.03 6.78
C MET A 455 -3.44 -3.55 5.33
N LEU A 456 -2.46 -2.72 4.99
CA LEU A 456 -2.34 -2.10 3.67
C LEU A 456 -1.93 -3.13 2.61
N GLY A 457 -2.61 -3.11 1.46
CA GLY A 457 -2.34 -3.99 0.32
C GLY A 457 -1.13 -3.57 -0.52
N SER A 458 -0.50 -4.53 -1.17
CA SER A 458 0.72 -4.35 -1.98
C SER A 458 0.56 -3.34 -3.11
N SER A 459 -0.59 -3.28 -3.77
CA SER A 459 -0.85 -2.37 -4.89
C SER A 459 -1.25 -0.96 -4.47
N GLN A 460 -1.59 -0.76 -3.19
CA GLN A 460 -2.16 0.49 -2.70
C GLN A 460 -1.08 1.55 -2.42
N SER A 461 -1.46 2.84 -2.50
CA SER A 461 -0.62 3.96 -2.05
C SER A 461 -0.65 4.07 -0.52
N ILE A 462 0.51 4.27 0.08
CA ILE A 462 0.64 4.51 1.53
C ILE A 462 0.08 5.88 1.96
N ALA A 463 -0.26 6.76 1.04
CA ALA A 463 -0.80 8.08 1.38
C ALA A 463 -2.11 7.99 2.18
N SER A 464 -3.05 7.11 1.78
CA SER A 464 -4.37 7.01 2.43
C SER A 464 -4.30 6.65 3.92
N PRO A 465 -3.60 5.58 4.36
CA PRO A 465 -3.48 5.28 5.79
C PRO A 465 -2.73 6.39 6.54
N ASN A 466 -1.69 7.00 5.95
CA ASN A 466 -0.97 8.08 6.60
C ASN A 466 -1.81 9.34 6.77
N VAL A 467 -2.69 9.68 5.83
CA VAL A 467 -3.68 10.76 5.98
C VAL A 467 -4.58 10.48 7.19
N VAL A 468 -5.09 9.26 7.33
CA VAL A 468 -5.97 8.90 8.45
C VAL A 468 -5.19 8.92 9.77
N LEU A 469 -4.03 8.26 9.87
CA LEU A 469 -3.21 8.23 11.09
C LEU A 469 -2.82 9.64 11.55
N ASN A 470 -2.35 10.49 10.64
CA ASN A 470 -1.99 11.86 10.95
C ASN A 470 -3.20 12.68 11.46
N THR A 471 -4.37 12.49 10.82
CA THR A 471 -5.57 13.27 11.15
C THR A 471 -6.16 12.88 12.51
N ILE A 472 -6.26 11.57 12.80
CA ILE A 472 -6.76 11.10 14.11
C ILE A 472 -5.80 11.51 15.23
N MET A 473 -4.50 11.43 15.00
CA MET A 473 -3.51 11.92 15.96
C MET A 473 -3.61 13.43 16.19
N ALA A 474 -3.80 14.23 15.13
CA ALA A 474 -3.99 15.66 15.26
C ALA A 474 -5.24 16.00 16.09
N ASP A 475 -6.33 15.25 15.90
CA ASP A 475 -7.58 15.44 16.66
C ASP A 475 -7.37 15.15 18.15
N GLU A 476 -6.74 14.02 18.47
CA GLU A 476 -6.53 13.64 19.87
C GLU A 476 -5.54 14.56 20.58
N LEU A 477 -4.44 14.92 19.93
CA LEU A 477 -3.48 15.87 20.48
C LEU A 477 -4.12 17.24 20.70
N LYS A 478 -5.02 17.67 19.79
CA LYS A 478 -5.80 18.90 19.97
C LYS A 478 -6.70 18.82 21.21
N GLN A 479 -7.47 17.75 21.36
CA GLN A 479 -8.34 17.55 22.52
C GLN A 479 -7.54 17.53 23.83
N PHE A 480 -6.39 16.86 23.83
CA PHE A 480 -5.49 16.80 24.99
C PHE A 480 -4.91 18.16 25.32
N ALA A 481 -4.41 18.90 24.32
CA ALA A 481 -3.90 20.24 24.53
C ALA A 481 -5.00 21.19 25.07
N ASP A 482 -6.22 21.15 24.49
CA ASP A 482 -7.35 22.00 24.94
C ASP A 482 -7.74 21.72 26.40
N ARG A 483 -7.59 20.47 26.88
CA ARG A 483 -7.82 20.09 28.28
C ARG A 483 -6.67 20.55 29.19
N LEU A 484 -5.42 20.31 28.79
CA LEU A 484 -4.25 20.58 29.60
C LEU A 484 -3.94 22.09 29.74
N GLU A 485 -4.18 22.88 28.70
CA GLU A 485 -3.99 24.35 28.73
C GLU A 485 -4.94 25.07 29.70
N LYS A 486 -6.10 24.50 29.96
CA LYS A 486 -7.12 25.07 30.86
C LYS A 486 -6.94 24.63 32.31
N ALA A 487 -6.03 23.69 32.57
CA ALA A 487 -5.85 23.09 33.89
C ALA A 487 -5.08 24.00 34.83
N GLU A 488 -5.50 24.10 36.10
CA GLU A 488 -4.77 24.78 37.15
C GLU A 488 -3.43 24.10 37.48
N SER A 489 -3.40 22.77 37.39
CA SER A 489 -2.20 21.95 37.59
C SER A 489 -2.01 21.00 36.40
N PHE A 490 -1.00 21.29 35.58
CA PHE A 490 -0.64 20.46 34.43
C PHE A 490 -0.39 19.01 34.82
N HIS A 491 0.38 18.77 35.88
CA HIS A 491 0.76 17.41 36.29
C HIS A 491 -0.46 16.59 36.73
N GLN A 492 -1.37 17.17 37.52
CA GLN A 492 -2.57 16.47 37.94
C GLN A 492 -3.50 16.19 36.76
N ALA A 493 -3.72 17.19 35.91
CA ALA A 493 -4.56 17.05 34.72
C ALA A 493 -4.02 16.02 33.75
N LEU A 494 -2.69 15.92 33.60
CA LEU A 494 -2.04 14.91 32.77
C LEU A 494 -2.24 13.50 33.33
N GLN A 495 -2.10 13.30 34.64
CA GLN A 495 -2.34 12.00 35.28
C GLN A 495 -3.80 11.54 35.12
N GLU A 496 -4.73 12.46 35.33
CA GLU A 496 -6.17 12.20 35.13
C GLU A 496 -6.46 11.86 33.67
N LEU A 497 -5.94 12.66 32.74
CA LEU A 497 -6.10 12.45 31.30
C LEU A 497 -5.59 11.09 30.85
N LEU A 498 -4.40 10.68 31.26
CA LEU A 498 -3.82 9.37 30.91
C LEU A 498 -4.66 8.23 31.49
N ARG A 499 -5.06 8.33 32.77
CA ARG A 499 -5.90 7.31 33.42
C ARG A 499 -7.25 7.17 32.72
N ASP A 500 -7.93 8.27 32.47
CA ASP A 500 -9.23 8.27 31.80
C ASP A 500 -9.13 7.68 30.42
N THR A 501 -8.16 8.14 29.61
CA THR A 501 -7.96 7.68 28.23
C THR A 501 -7.66 6.18 28.18
N PHE A 502 -6.72 5.69 28.98
CA PHE A 502 -6.38 4.27 28.96
C PHE A 502 -7.54 3.40 29.44
N ARG A 503 -8.28 3.82 30.47
CA ARG A 503 -9.45 3.10 30.96
C ARG A 503 -10.57 3.01 29.91
N ASP A 504 -10.87 4.11 29.26
CA ASP A 504 -12.03 4.23 28.37
C ASP A 504 -11.76 3.59 26.98
N HIS A 505 -10.48 3.54 26.54
CA HIS A 505 -10.08 3.03 25.22
C HIS A 505 -9.28 1.71 25.23
N GLN A 506 -9.13 1.04 26.40
CA GLN A 506 -8.42 -0.23 26.49
C GLN A 506 -9.06 -1.35 25.64
N ARG A 507 -10.31 -1.22 25.22
CA ARG A 507 -11.04 -2.23 24.44
C ARG A 507 -10.39 -2.55 23.10
N ILE A 508 -9.61 -1.59 22.51
CA ILE A 508 -8.92 -1.77 21.24
C ILE A 508 -7.60 -2.55 21.37
N ILE A 509 -7.08 -2.69 22.60
CA ILE A 509 -5.81 -3.39 22.88
C ILE A 509 -6.06 -4.89 22.90
N PHE A 510 -5.32 -5.64 22.09
CA PHE A 510 -5.39 -7.08 22.02
C PHE A 510 -4.01 -7.69 21.74
N ASP A 511 -3.49 -8.42 22.72
CA ASP A 511 -2.17 -9.07 22.66
C ASP A 511 -2.26 -10.57 22.31
N GLY A 512 -3.45 -11.08 21.96
CA GLY A 512 -3.71 -12.47 21.61
C GLY A 512 -3.61 -12.79 20.11
N ASN A 513 -4.01 -14.00 19.74
CA ASN A 513 -4.06 -14.46 18.36
C ASN A 513 -5.31 -13.92 17.63
N GLY A 514 -5.11 -13.00 16.68
CA GLY A 514 -6.20 -12.38 15.90
C GLY A 514 -6.91 -13.31 14.92
N TYR A 515 -6.37 -14.52 14.66
CA TYR A 515 -7.01 -15.51 13.76
C TYR A 515 -7.99 -16.44 14.47
N ASP A 516 -8.03 -16.44 15.80
CA ASP A 516 -8.94 -17.30 16.54
C ASP A 516 -10.40 -16.83 16.39
N ASP A 517 -11.31 -17.78 16.20
CA ASP A 517 -12.75 -17.50 16.13
C ASP A 517 -13.26 -16.84 17.43
N ASP A 518 -12.64 -17.15 18.57
CA ASP A 518 -12.93 -16.55 19.87
C ASP A 518 -12.65 -15.03 19.87
N TRP A 519 -11.64 -14.58 19.10
CA TRP A 519 -11.38 -13.15 18.95
C TRP A 519 -12.54 -12.40 18.27
N VAL A 520 -13.15 -12.97 17.26
CA VAL A 520 -14.32 -12.37 16.59
C VAL A 520 -15.45 -12.15 17.58
N GLN A 521 -15.71 -13.10 18.46
CA GLN A 521 -16.76 -13.00 19.51
C GLN A 521 -16.38 -11.99 20.59
N GLU A 522 -15.11 -12.00 21.02
CA GLU A 522 -14.59 -11.05 22.00
C GLU A 522 -14.60 -9.62 21.46
N ALA A 523 -14.19 -9.41 20.22
CA ALA A 523 -14.23 -8.11 19.56
C ALA A 523 -15.66 -7.56 19.49
N LYS A 524 -16.62 -8.40 19.13
CA LYS A 524 -18.05 -8.04 19.16
C LYS A 524 -18.52 -7.67 20.57
N ARG A 525 -18.11 -8.40 21.60
CA ARG A 525 -18.43 -8.10 23.00
C ARG A 525 -17.84 -6.75 23.43
N ARG A 526 -16.65 -6.41 22.94
CA ARG A 526 -15.98 -5.12 23.18
C ARG A 526 -16.58 -3.98 22.37
N GLY A 527 -17.50 -4.25 21.43
CA GLY A 527 -18.07 -3.25 20.53
C GLY A 527 -17.11 -2.78 19.44
N LEU A 528 -16.17 -3.64 19.02
CA LEU A 528 -15.29 -3.37 17.90
C LEU A 528 -15.96 -3.77 16.59
N SER A 529 -15.71 -2.99 15.54
CA SER A 529 -16.26 -3.23 14.20
C SER A 529 -15.52 -4.35 13.46
N ASN A 530 -16.27 -5.15 12.70
CA ASN A 530 -15.72 -6.18 11.82
C ASN A 530 -16.23 -5.96 10.38
N LEU A 531 -15.64 -5.02 9.68
CA LEU A 531 -15.96 -4.65 8.31
C LEU A 531 -15.14 -5.53 7.35
N ARG A 532 -15.72 -6.65 6.92
CA ARG A 532 -15.00 -7.74 6.25
C ARG A 532 -14.49 -7.40 4.87
N ASP A 533 -15.30 -6.68 4.09
CA ASP A 533 -14.99 -6.35 2.71
C ASP A 533 -15.15 -4.84 2.43
N THR A 534 -14.75 -4.44 1.25
CA THR A 534 -14.81 -3.05 0.79
C THR A 534 -16.25 -2.50 0.83
N VAL A 535 -17.24 -3.30 0.45
CA VAL A 535 -18.64 -2.87 0.38
C VAL A 535 -19.19 -2.59 1.78
N ASP A 536 -18.82 -3.42 2.77
CA ASP A 536 -19.21 -3.22 4.18
C ASP A 536 -18.51 -2.00 4.81
N CYS A 537 -17.29 -1.66 4.33
CA CYS A 537 -16.51 -0.54 4.85
C CYS A 537 -17.03 0.81 4.38
N MET A 538 -17.41 0.93 3.12
CA MET A 538 -17.61 2.22 2.48
C MET A 538 -18.64 3.13 3.17
N PRO A 539 -19.76 2.65 3.73
CA PRO A 539 -20.66 3.52 4.47
C PRO A 539 -19.99 4.30 5.60
N ALA A 540 -19.01 3.70 6.29
CA ALA A 540 -18.28 4.39 7.36
C ALA A 540 -17.39 5.53 6.83
N TYR A 541 -16.99 5.50 5.55
CA TYR A 541 -16.18 6.57 4.94
C TYR A 541 -16.91 7.92 4.95
N ILE A 542 -18.23 7.92 4.77
CA ILE A 542 -19.09 9.10 4.74
C ILE A 542 -19.96 9.26 6.01
N ASP A 543 -19.66 8.50 7.06
CA ASP A 543 -20.28 8.69 8.37
C ASP A 543 -20.05 10.12 8.88
N GLU A 544 -21.06 10.73 9.49
CA GLU A 544 -21.03 12.12 9.95
C GLU A 544 -19.80 12.42 10.83
N LYS A 545 -19.43 11.48 11.70
CA LYS A 545 -18.26 11.59 12.58
C LYS A 545 -16.97 11.73 11.78
N ASN A 546 -16.79 10.90 10.74
CA ASN A 546 -15.59 10.88 9.91
C ASN A 546 -15.53 12.11 9.02
N VAL A 547 -16.65 12.50 8.41
CA VAL A 547 -16.75 13.73 7.61
C VAL A 547 -16.44 14.96 8.48
N ALA A 548 -16.98 15.03 9.69
CA ALA A 548 -16.71 16.12 10.64
C ALA A 548 -15.23 16.18 11.04
N LEU A 549 -14.56 15.03 11.23
CA LEU A 549 -13.13 14.98 11.53
C LEU A 549 -12.30 15.63 10.42
N PHE A 550 -12.44 15.16 9.19
CA PHE A 550 -11.64 15.63 8.06
C PHE A 550 -11.92 17.10 7.71
N SER A 551 -13.19 17.52 7.80
CA SER A 551 -13.60 18.91 7.53
C SER A 551 -13.09 19.88 8.58
N ARG A 552 -13.12 19.50 9.86
CA ARG A 552 -12.63 20.33 10.99
C ARG A 552 -11.18 20.74 10.85
N PHE A 553 -10.36 19.83 10.31
CA PHE A 553 -8.94 20.08 10.08
C PHE A 553 -8.63 20.58 8.66
N GLY A 554 -9.65 20.75 7.80
CA GLY A 554 -9.46 21.17 6.42
C GLY A 554 -8.65 20.18 5.58
N ILE A 555 -8.70 18.88 5.93
CA ILE A 555 -8.00 17.82 5.20
C ILE A 555 -8.77 17.50 3.91
N LEU A 556 -10.07 17.25 4.05
CA LEU A 556 -11.02 17.02 2.96
C LEU A 556 -12.32 17.75 3.27
N THR A 557 -12.98 18.29 2.24
CA THR A 557 -14.35 18.79 2.38
C THR A 557 -15.34 17.63 2.38
N PRO A 558 -16.60 17.84 2.83
CA PRO A 558 -17.62 16.82 2.73
C PRO A 558 -17.82 16.30 1.29
N GLU A 559 -17.77 17.21 0.31
CA GLU A 559 -17.91 16.90 -1.11
C GLU A 559 -16.73 16.03 -1.60
N GLU A 560 -15.50 16.37 -1.19
CA GLU A 560 -14.30 15.57 -1.52
C GLU A 560 -14.37 14.18 -0.90
N MET A 561 -14.93 14.02 0.31
CA MET A 561 -15.13 12.70 0.93
C MET A 561 -16.20 11.89 0.20
N HIS A 562 -17.33 12.48 -0.16
CA HIS A 562 -18.37 11.80 -0.95
C HIS A 562 -17.85 11.38 -2.32
N ALA A 563 -17.09 12.23 -2.98
CA ALA A 563 -16.49 11.89 -4.27
C ALA A 563 -15.53 10.67 -4.17
N ARG A 564 -14.70 10.60 -3.13
CA ARG A 564 -13.84 9.45 -2.89
C ARG A 564 -14.63 8.18 -2.60
N TYR A 565 -15.70 8.29 -1.83
CA TYR A 565 -16.64 7.19 -1.59
C TYR A 565 -17.20 6.63 -2.90
N GLU A 566 -17.71 7.50 -3.77
CA GLU A 566 -18.25 7.08 -5.08
C GLU A 566 -17.16 6.44 -5.96
N ILE A 567 -15.96 7.00 -6.00
CA ILE A 567 -14.83 6.44 -6.76
C ILE A 567 -14.44 5.05 -6.25
N HIS A 568 -14.43 4.82 -4.94
CA HIS A 568 -14.11 3.51 -4.38
C HIS A 568 -15.16 2.46 -4.76
N LEU A 569 -16.45 2.81 -4.69
CA LEU A 569 -17.55 1.91 -5.08
C LEU A 569 -17.53 1.60 -6.58
N GLU A 570 -17.37 2.63 -7.41
CA GLU A 570 -17.25 2.46 -8.86
C GLU A 570 -16.07 1.57 -9.23
N ASN A 571 -14.91 1.77 -8.59
CA ASN A 571 -13.72 0.94 -8.79
C ASN A 571 -13.96 -0.51 -8.38
N TYR A 572 -14.64 -0.75 -7.24
CA TYR A 572 -15.03 -2.10 -6.81
C TYR A 572 -15.86 -2.81 -7.88
N CYS A 573 -16.90 -2.15 -8.39
CA CYS A 573 -17.78 -2.69 -9.42
C CYS A 573 -17.00 -3.00 -10.72
N LYS A 574 -16.14 -2.09 -11.17
CA LYS A 574 -15.33 -2.24 -12.40
C LYS A 574 -14.34 -3.40 -12.29
N VAL A 575 -13.60 -3.49 -11.18
CA VAL A 575 -12.63 -4.58 -10.96
C VAL A 575 -13.34 -5.92 -10.97
N THR A 576 -14.42 -6.06 -10.21
CA THR A 576 -15.22 -7.31 -10.14
C THR A 576 -15.81 -7.67 -11.50
N ALA A 577 -16.29 -6.69 -12.28
CA ALA A 577 -16.81 -6.93 -13.63
C ALA A 577 -15.70 -7.40 -14.59
N ILE A 578 -14.50 -6.83 -14.53
CA ILE A 578 -13.35 -7.23 -15.36
C ILE A 578 -12.94 -8.66 -15.03
N GLU A 579 -12.82 -9.02 -13.76
CA GLU A 579 -12.50 -10.36 -13.32
C GLU A 579 -13.53 -11.40 -13.83
N ALA A 580 -14.82 -11.08 -13.67
CA ALA A 580 -15.91 -11.95 -14.11
C ALA A 580 -15.92 -12.14 -15.64
N ALA A 581 -15.73 -11.08 -16.41
CA ALA A 581 -15.64 -11.14 -17.85
C ALA A 581 -14.41 -11.93 -18.31
N THR A 582 -13.26 -11.74 -17.65
CA THR A 582 -12.03 -12.47 -17.94
C THR A 582 -12.17 -13.96 -17.67
N LEU A 583 -12.68 -14.36 -16.50
CA LEU A 583 -12.87 -15.77 -16.17
C LEU A 583 -13.84 -16.45 -17.14
N ARG A 584 -14.94 -15.76 -17.50
CA ARG A 584 -15.89 -16.24 -18.51
C ARG A 584 -15.25 -16.47 -19.87
N ASP A 585 -14.45 -15.53 -20.34
CA ASP A 585 -13.76 -15.63 -21.63
C ASP A 585 -12.74 -16.78 -21.63
N MET A 586 -11.89 -16.87 -20.60
CA MET A 586 -10.94 -17.98 -20.42
C MET A 586 -11.65 -19.36 -20.35
N THR A 587 -12.82 -19.40 -19.72
CA THR A 587 -13.63 -20.62 -19.63
C THR A 587 -14.14 -21.05 -20.99
N LEU A 588 -14.79 -20.15 -21.73
CA LEU A 588 -15.45 -20.48 -23.00
C LEU A 588 -14.46 -20.71 -24.14
N ARG A 589 -13.35 -19.99 -24.18
CA ARG A 589 -12.38 -20.04 -25.27
C ARG A 589 -11.20 -20.96 -25.01
N GLY A 590 -10.87 -21.23 -23.74
CA GLY A 590 -9.72 -22.02 -23.33
C GLY A 590 -10.12 -23.37 -22.70
N ILE A 591 -10.74 -23.31 -21.52
CA ILE A 591 -10.95 -24.49 -20.66
C ILE A 591 -11.92 -25.47 -21.28
N LEU A 592 -13.16 -25.10 -21.57
CA LEU A 592 -14.16 -25.97 -22.10
C LEU A 592 -13.74 -26.61 -23.43
N PRO A 593 -13.17 -25.90 -24.42
CA PRO A 593 -12.64 -26.52 -25.63
C PRO A 593 -11.51 -27.52 -25.39
N ALA A 594 -10.62 -27.26 -24.44
CA ALA A 594 -9.53 -28.16 -24.09
C ALA A 594 -10.03 -29.46 -23.46
N VAL A 595 -10.95 -29.35 -22.50
CA VAL A 595 -11.57 -30.50 -21.84
C VAL A 595 -12.37 -31.32 -22.83
N THR A 596 -13.16 -30.69 -23.73
CA THR A 596 -13.93 -31.39 -24.79
C THR A 596 -13.02 -32.16 -25.72
N ARG A 597 -11.86 -31.62 -26.12
CA ARG A 597 -10.86 -32.33 -26.93
C ARG A 597 -10.31 -33.54 -26.16
N TYR A 598 -9.93 -33.38 -24.92
CA TYR A 598 -9.37 -34.43 -24.09
C TYR A 598 -10.35 -35.58 -23.88
N THR A 599 -11.58 -35.32 -23.50
CA THR A 599 -12.63 -36.31 -23.30
C THR A 599 -12.99 -37.01 -24.62
N GLY A 600 -13.00 -36.28 -25.75
CA GLY A 600 -13.18 -36.83 -27.08
C GLY A 600 -12.09 -37.82 -27.47
N ASP A 601 -10.82 -37.55 -27.17
CA ASP A 601 -9.70 -38.44 -27.46
C ASP A 601 -9.68 -39.68 -26.53
N LEU A 602 -10.06 -39.53 -25.26
CA LEU A 602 -10.30 -40.67 -24.36
C LEU A 602 -11.40 -41.60 -24.89
N ALA A 603 -12.54 -41.05 -25.33
CA ALA A 603 -13.64 -41.81 -25.89
C ALA A 603 -13.24 -42.56 -27.18
N LYS A 604 -12.48 -41.91 -28.08
CA LYS A 604 -11.87 -42.57 -29.25
C LYS A 604 -10.94 -43.70 -28.83
N GLY A 605 -10.15 -43.51 -27.77
CA GLY A 605 -9.28 -44.55 -27.19
C GLY A 605 -10.06 -45.78 -26.76
N VAL A 606 -11.20 -45.60 -26.07
CA VAL A 606 -12.11 -46.67 -25.65
C VAL A 606 -12.68 -47.43 -26.88
N LEU A 607 -13.14 -46.69 -27.90
CA LEU A 607 -13.67 -47.30 -29.12
C LEU A 607 -12.62 -48.15 -29.86
N ARG A 608 -11.38 -47.64 -30.01
CA ARG A 608 -10.26 -48.36 -30.64
C ARG A 608 -9.90 -49.64 -29.88
N LYS A 609 -9.84 -49.60 -28.54
CA LYS A 609 -9.57 -50.77 -27.70
C LYS A 609 -10.64 -51.84 -27.87
N ARG A 610 -11.92 -51.48 -27.96
CA ARG A 610 -13.05 -52.39 -28.20
C ARG A 610 -13.01 -52.98 -29.61
N GLN A 611 -12.71 -52.17 -30.63
CA GLN A 611 -12.59 -52.62 -32.00
C GLN A 611 -11.42 -53.60 -32.21
N ALA A 612 -10.33 -53.43 -31.45
CA ALA A 612 -9.18 -54.34 -31.45
C ALA A 612 -9.42 -55.63 -30.61
N GLU A 613 -10.66 -55.88 -30.18
CA GLU A 613 -11.07 -57.02 -29.34
C GLU A 613 -10.25 -57.15 -28.03
N MET A 614 -9.72 -56.05 -27.52
CA MET A 614 -9.00 -56.04 -26.24
C MET A 614 -9.96 -56.23 -25.08
N THR A 615 -9.69 -57.22 -24.22
CA THR A 615 -10.46 -57.48 -22.98
C THR A 615 -10.09 -56.52 -21.85
N THR A 616 -10.15 -55.22 -22.11
CA THR A 616 -9.83 -54.21 -21.12
C THR A 616 -11.10 -53.53 -20.57
N SER A 617 -11.12 -53.23 -19.29
CA SER A 617 -12.24 -52.54 -18.63
C SER A 617 -12.39 -51.08 -19.04
N CYS A 618 -11.35 -50.46 -19.60
CA CYS A 618 -11.26 -49.00 -19.88
C CYS A 618 -11.69 -48.15 -18.67
N ARG A 619 -11.39 -48.63 -17.46
CA ARG A 619 -11.87 -48.00 -16.19
C ARG A 619 -11.39 -46.58 -16.04
N VAL A 620 -10.12 -46.31 -16.40
CA VAL A 620 -9.53 -44.97 -16.26
C VAL A 620 -10.21 -43.99 -17.21
N GLU A 621 -10.28 -44.35 -18.48
CA GLU A 621 -10.90 -43.50 -19.51
C GLU A 621 -12.38 -43.22 -19.20
N ASN A 622 -13.14 -44.26 -18.82
CA ASN A 622 -14.54 -44.10 -18.46
C ASN A 622 -14.73 -43.20 -17.23
N TYR A 623 -13.86 -43.35 -16.21
CA TYR A 623 -13.89 -42.50 -15.02
C TYR A 623 -13.61 -41.04 -15.38
N LEU A 624 -12.54 -40.75 -16.12
CA LEU A 624 -12.17 -39.39 -16.50
C LEU A 624 -13.25 -38.75 -17.39
N VAL A 625 -13.78 -39.46 -18.38
CA VAL A 625 -14.84 -38.94 -19.25
C VAL A 625 -16.07 -38.59 -18.42
N GLN A 626 -16.49 -39.47 -17.51
CA GLN A 626 -17.68 -39.22 -16.68
C GLN A 626 -17.51 -38.04 -15.73
N GLN A 627 -16.34 -37.91 -15.06
CA GLN A 627 -16.08 -36.82 -14.16
C GLN A 627 -16.02 -35.48 -14.90
N LEU A 628 -15.28 -35.44 -16.02
CA LEU A 628 -15.11 -34.23 -16.80
C LEU A 628 -16.38 -33.80 -17.54
N ASP A 629 -17.23 -34.75 -17.97
CA ASP A 629 -18.54 -34.45 -18.57
C ASP A 629 -19.44 -33.72 -17.55
N THR A 630 -19.53 -34.26 -16.32
CA THR A 630 -20.31 -33.63 -15.24
C THR A 630 -19.79 -32.24 -14.93
N LEU A 631 -18.49 -32.10 -14.68
CA LEU A 631 -17.87 -30.81 -14.35
C LEU A 631 -17.97 -29.78 -15.48
N SER A 632 -17.94 -30.25 -16.75
CA SER A 632 -18.11 -29.36 -17.92
C SER A 632 -19.53 -28.83 -18.01
N GLY A 633 -20.54 -29.68 -17.70
CA GLY A 633 -21.93 -29.24 -17.59
C GLY A 633 -22.13 -28.20 -16.50
N ASP A 634 -21.64 -28.48 -15.28
CA ASP A 634 -21.72 -27.59 -14.15
C ASP A 634 -21.02 -26.23 -14.48
N LEU A 635 -19.84 -26.27 -15.11
CA LEU A 635 -19.10 -25.09 -15.49
C LEU A 635 -19.79 -24.24 -16.56
N LEU A 636 -20.44 -24.91 -17.55
CA LEU A 636 -21.21 -24.20 -18.56
C LEU A 636 -22.44 -23.51 -17.95
N ASP A 637 -23.14 -24.16 -17.03
CA ASP A 637 -24.28 -23.58 -16.33
C ASP A 637 -23.88 -22.40 -15.46
N ALA A 638 -22.75 -22.51 -14.70
CA ALA A 638 -22.19 -21.45 -13.92
C ALA A 638 -21.75 -20.26 -14.80
N CYS A 639 -21.14 -20.53 -15.95
CA CYS A 639 -20.72 -19.50 -16.91
C CYS A 639 -21.95 -18.77 -17.52
N GLN A 640 -23.03 -19.45 -17.80
CA GLN A 640 -24.29 -18.84 -18.26
C GLN A 640 -24.93 -17.99 -17.13
N ALA A 641 -24.90 -18.50 -15.90
CA ALA A 641 -25.36 -17.72 -14.74
C ALA A 641 -24.55 -16.43 -14.53
N MET A 642 -23.22 -16.49 -14.69
CA MET A 642 -22.33 -15.33 -14.68
C MET A 642 -22.71 -14.34 -15.80
N SER A 643 -22.94 -14.81 -17.02
CA SER A 643 -23.32 -13.95 -18.13
C SER A 643 -24.63 -13.21 -17.84
N ARG A 644 -25.65 -13.90 -17.34
CA ARG A 644 -26.91 -13.26 -16.92
C ARG A 644 -26.72 -12.25 -15.79
N ALA A 645 -25.85 -12.55 -14.82
CA ALA A 645 -25.56 -11.63 -13.73
C ALA A 645 -24.87 -10.35 -14.23
N LEU A 646 -23.93 -10.46 -15.16
CA LEU A 646 -23.26 -9.29 -15.78
C LEU A 646 -24.25 -8.46 -16.64
N GLU A 647 -25.13 -9.10 -17.40
CA GLU A 647 -26.15 -8.42 -18.21
C GLU A 647 -27.20 -7.68 -17.37
N ALA A 648 -27.52 -8.20 -16.20
CA ALA A 648 -28.47 -7.62 -15.26
C ALA A 648 -27.81 -6.61 -14.28
N ALA A 649 -26.49 -6.48 -14.33
CA ALA A 649 -25.76 -5.64 -13.38
C ALA A 649 -26.13 -4.17 -13.57
N PRO A 650 -26.34 -3.42 -12.47
CA PRO A 650 -26.51 -1.97 -12.54
C PRO A 650 -25.20 -1.32 -13.04
N ALA A 651 -25.32 -0.07 -13.50
CA ALA A 651 -24.13 0.71 -13.88
C ALA A 651 -23.15 0.82 -12.69
N ALA A 652 -21.86 0.77 -12.96
CA ALA A 652 -20.83 0.73 -11.91
C ALA A 652 -20.85 1.99 -11.02
N ASP A 653 -21.33 3.10 -11.55
CA ASP A 653 -21.48 4.40 -10.88
C ASP A 653 -22.83 4.57 -10.15
N ALA A 654 -23.63 3.51 -10.02
CA ALA A 654 -24.92 3.56 -9.31
C ALA A 654 -24.77 3.40 -7.77
N GLY A 655 -23.59 3.66 -7.23
CA GLY A 655 -23.31 3.74 -5.81
C GLY A 655 -23.31 2.41 -5.07
N ILE A 656 -23.64 2.44 -3.77
CA ILE A 656 -23.51 1.28 -2.85
C ILE A 656 -24.38 0.08 -3.25
N ASP A 657 -25.55 0.30 -3.83
CA ASP A 657 -26.43 -0.80 -4.23
C ASP A 657 -25.87 -1.55 -5.45
N ALA A 658 -25.17 -0.87 -6.35
CA ALA A 658 -24.40 -1.51 -7.39
C ALA A 658 -23.28 -2.36 -6.79
N ALA A 659 -22.48 -1.81 -5.88
CA ALA A 659 -21.39 -2.55 -5.24
C ALA A 659 -21.89 -3.79 -4.48
N ARG A 660 -23.02 -3.70 -3.78
CA ARG A 660 -23.68 -4.87 -3.16
C ARG A 660 -24.09 -5.91 -4.18
N TYR A 661 -24.67 -5.48 -5.31
CA TYR A 661 -25.02 -6.41 -6.38
C TYR A 661 -23.78 -7.14 -6.93
N TYR A 662 -22.71 -6.40 -7.23
CA TYR A 662 -21.46 -6.98 -7.72
C TYR A 662 -20.85 -7.97 -6.72
N ARG A 663 -20.84 -7.66 -5.43
CA ARG A 663 -20.40 -8.58 -4.38
C ARG A 663 -21.25 -9.85 -4.33
N ASP A 664 -22.58 -9.69 -4.20
CA ASP A 664 -23.48 -10.78 -3.87
C ASP A 664 -23.85 -11.63 -5.10
N GLN A 665 -23.88 -11.05 -6.30
CA GLN A 665 -24.31 -11.73 -7.51
C GLN A 665 -23.16 -12.03 -8.49
N VAL A 666 -22.10 -11.24 -8.53
CA VAL A 666 -21.00 -11.46 -9.48
C VAL A 666 -19.82 -12.15 -8.80
N ALA A 667 -19.29 -11.59 -7.71
CA ALA A 667 -18.14 -12.16 -7.03
C ALA A 667 -18.42 -13.59 -6.48
N SER A 668 -19.62 -13.84 -5.96
CA SER A 668 -20.01 -15.18 -5.51
C SER A 668 -19.95 -16.23 -6.64
N ARG A 669 -20.28 -15.85 -7.89
CA ARG A 669 -20.19 -16.72 -9.06
C ARG A 669 -18.76 -16.92 -9.56
N LEU A 670 -17.87 -15.93 -9.34
CA LEU A 670 -16.44 -16.13 -9.59
C LEU A 670 -15.89 -17.28 -8.74
N GLU A 671 -16.21 -17.31 -7.46
CA GLU A 671 -15.78 -18.37 -6.55
C GLU A 671 -16.39 -19.73 -6.91
N GLU A 672 -17.66 -19.77 -7.32
CA GLU A 672 -18.32 -21.00 -7.82
C GLU A 672 -17.59 -21.54 -9.05
N MET A 673 -17.39 -20.72 -10.08
CA MET A 673 -16.67 -21.11 -11.31
C MET A 673 -15.25 -21.57 -11.00
N ARG A 674 -14.52 -20.83 -10.17
CA ARG A 674 -13.20 -21.20 -9.71
C ARG A 674 -13.19 -22.60 -9.09
N GLY A 675 -14.09 -22.87 -8.14
CA GLY A 675 -14.17 -24.15 -7.46
C GLY A 675 -14.43 -25.34 -8.41
N ILE A 676 -15.13 -25.12 -9.51
CA ILE A 676 -15.34 -26.15 -10.55
C ILE A 676 -14.05 -26.34 -11.37
N ILE A 677 -13.42 -25.26 -11.82
CA ILE A 677 -12.21 -25.28 -12.64
C ILE A 677 -11.04 -25.92 -11.89
N ASP A 678 -10.85 -25.56 -10.61
CA ASP A 678 -9.78 -26.09 -9.75
C ASP A 678 -9.92 -27.61 -9.53
N ARG A 679 -11.15 -28.17 -9.62
CA ARG A 679 -11.40 -29.63 -9.62
C ARG A 679 -11.16 -30.29 -10.98
N MET A 680 -11.32 -29.54 -12.07
CA MET A 680 -11.08 -30.06 -13.44
C MET A 680 -9.60 -30.16 -13.77
N GLU A 681 -8.81 -29.15 -13.37
CA GLU A 681 -7.38 -29.03 -13.71
C GLU A 681 -6.59 -30.32 -13.46
N PRO A 682 -6.64 -30.98 -12.28
CA PRO A 682 -5.85 -32.18 -12.02
C PRO A 682 -6.38 -33.46 -12.76
N LEU A 683 -7.56 -33.39 -13.37
CA LEU A 683 -8.14 -34.50 -14.12
C LEU A 683 -7.81 -34.45 -15.62
N VAL A 684 -7.37 -33.29 -16.11
CA VAL A 684 -7.03 -33.08 -17.52
C VAL A 684 -5.56 -33.36 -17.76
N GLY A 685 -5.22 -34.08 -18.83
CA GLY A 685 -3.82 -34.34 -19.18
C GLY A 685 -3.06 -33.04 -19.40
N ALA A 686 -1.81 -33.00 -18.92
CA ALA A 686 -0.98 -31.77 -18.96
C ALA A 686 -0.82 -31.18 -20.37
N ASP A 687 -0.74 -32.05 -21.41
CA ASP A 687 -0.65 -31.59 -22.81
C ASP A 687 -1.95 -30.97 -23.36
N TYR A 688 -3.07 -31.13 -22.65
CA TYR A 688 -4.36 -30.59 -23.03
C TYR A 688 -4.74 -29.34 -22.23
N TRP A 689 -4.25 -29.24 -20.96
CA TRP A 689 -4.58 -28.08 -20.14
C TRP A 689 -3.96 -26.81 -20.72
N PRO A 690 -4.77 -25.75 -21.00
CA PRO A 690 -4.31 -24.64 -21.85
C PRO A 690 -3.48 -23.60 -21.11
N TYR A 691 -3.50 -23.60 -19.80
CA TYR A 691 -2.90 -22.55 -18.97
C TYR A 691 -1.78 -23.08 -18.06
N PRO A 692 -0.73 -22.28 -17.76
CA PRO A 692 0.22 -22.63 -16.73
C PRO A 692 -0.45 -22.85 -15.38
N THR A 693 -0.07 -23.94 -14.71
CA THR A 693 -0.54 -24.29 -13.36
C THR A 693 0.21 -23.49 -12.29
N TYR A 694 -0.27 -23.54 -11.04
CA TYR A 694 0.47 -22.93 -9.93
C TYR A 694 1.88 -23.52 -9.77
N ALA A 695 2.07 -24.81 -10.02
CA ALA A 695 3.38 -25.43 -10.01
C ALA A 695 4.32 -24.81 -11.06
N ASP A 696 3.80 -24.56 -12.27
CA ASP A 696 4.57 -23.94 -13.36
C ASP A 696 4.96 -22.50 -13.04
N ILE A 697 4.06 -21.74 -12.41
CA ILE A 697 4.26 -20.31 -12.17
C ILE A 697 5.15 -20.07 -10.93
N LEU A 698 4.80 -20.69 -9.79
CA LEU A 698 5.44 -20.41 -8.50
C LEU A 698 6.84 -21.01 -8.35
N PHE A 699 7.19 -22.00 -9.17
CA PHE A 699 8.47 -22.71 -9.07
C PHE A 699 9.38 -22.54 -10.30
N SER A 700 9.02 -21.69 -11.25
CA SER A 700 9.78 -21.44 -12.48
C SER A 700 10.92 -20.42 -12.34
N VAL A 701 10.92 -19.63 -11.27
CA VAL A 701 11.95 -18.59 -11.02
C VAL A 701 12.94 -19.04 -9.98
#